data_9eb15819f357b32b2bc79d31c41cb6d8
#
_entry.id   9eb15819f357b32b2bc79d31c41cb6d8
#
_cell.length_a   1.000
_cell.length_b   1.000
_cell.length_c   1.000
_cell.angle_alpha   90.00
_cell.angle_beta   90.00
_cell.angle_gamma   90.00
#
_symmetry.space_group_name_H-M   'P 1'
#
loop_
_entity.id
_entity.type
_entity.pdbx_description
1 polymer ?
#
loop_
_entity_poly.entity_id
_entity_poly.type
_entity_poly.pdbx_seq_one_letter_code
_entity_poly.pdbx_strand_id
1 'polypeptide(L)'
;MLSTLSTKPEGETNGEATSSSSKQAQLTENGRNGHHQNRVAKSSPGDNGIVNPAPADSTWTVKGDGAVQLLMGSSEIENRVPVTVVQTLQTAVRMAPQRVALGVKRNGVWVKWTYQEYYDSVRSAAKSFIKLGLKPYHGVAIIGFNAPEWLISDLGAIFAGGLAVGIYATNSPEACHYVADNCKANIIVVENNAQLQKILKVWNDLPELKAVVQYLGEIEGERPPNVYSWKEFMKLGKEVADEVLQARIDDLVPNKCCTLVYTSGTTGNPKGVMLSHDNLVWTSWVGLKHFGGGQKGPEQVISYLPLSHIAAQILDIFMPITIASSVWFAQPDALKGSLVNTFKEVRPTLIFGVPRVYEKIMEKMKAIGQQNTGLKRKIAEYAKGVALKGNMNLEKGQSLPFGWTLATALLKKVRVALGLDRCRLCFVGAAPVTMETLRYFQSINIPLFELFGMSETSGPHSMSIPGHVVSGSCGIAMEGVKMKIANEDDDGNGELCVKGRHVFMGYLMNEEKTKETLDEAGWLHSGDIARIDQNGQLFITGRIKELIITAGGENIAPVPIENAIKAELPIINNAMVIGDKKKFLSCFLTLQVNVNPDTGVPSDDLTPLAIKYCQSIGSNAKTVSEVLSTKDENVMKAIQEGIDRANEHAVSRAQKVQKFIILEKDFSLPGGELGPTLKLRRPIVVKKFKEKIESLYLD
;
A
#
# COMPACT_ATOMS: atom_id res chain seq x y z
N MET A 1 41.21 21.68 3.03
CA MET A 1 41.58 22.97 2.42
C MET A 1 40.27 23.73 2.33
N LEU A 2 39.88 24.55 3.30
CA LEU A 2 40.27 25.95 3.55
C LEU A 2 39.92 26.80 2.33
N SER A 3 39.17 27.89 2.33
CA SER A 3 38.89 28.92 3.38
C SER A 3 37.88 29.89 2.78
N THR A 4 36.83 30.28 3.52
CA THR A 4 36.57 31.60 4.15
C THR A 4 36.70 32.86 3.29
N LEU A 5 35.67 33.73 3.42
CA LEU A 5 35.60 35.19 3.68
C LEU A 5 34.29 35.73 3.14
N SER A 6 33.27 36.16 3.88
CA SER A 6 33.06 37.36 4.72
C SER A 6 33.36 38.70 4.03
N THR A 7 32.29 39.49 3.82
CA THR A 7 32.16 40.91 4.29
C THR A 7 30.80 41.51 3.87
N LYS A 8 30.11 42.10 4.87
CA LYS A 8 29.16 43.24 4.71
C LYS A 8 29.96 44.55 4.54
N PRO A 9 29.40 45.67 4.09
CA PRO A 9 28.81 46.58 5.07
C PRO A 9 27.57 47.39 4.61
N GLU A 10 27.02 48.00 5.61
CA GLU A 10 25.94 48.95 5.83
C GLU A 10 25.90 50.22 4.96
N GLY A 11 24.69 50.86 4.91
CA GLY A 11 24.51 52.24 4.47
C GLY A 11 23.04 52.64 4.54
N GLU A 12 22.66 53.30 5.62
CA GLU A 12 21.41 54.04 5.84
C GLU A 12 21.26 55.22 4.88
N THR A 13 20.02 55.65 4.56
CA THR A 13 19.53 57.02 4.82
C THR A 13 18.04 57.20 4.50
N ASN A 14 17.40 57.96 5.35
CA ASN A 14 16.09 58.52 5.51
C ASN A 14 15.46 59.26 4.30
N GLY A 15 14.11 59.41 4.39
CA GLY A 15 13.41 60.56 3.81
C GLY A 15 11.93 60.30 3.48
N GLU A 16 11.08 60.54 4.42
CA GLU A 16 9.95 61.45 4.53
C GLU A 16 8.71 61.28 3.63
N ALA A 17 7.61 61.37 4.33
CA ALA A 17 6.20 61.28 3.97
C ALA A 17 5.68 62.49 3.14
N THR A 18 4.60 62.26 2.40
CA THR A 18 3.50 63.19 2.31
C THR A 18 2.15 62.53 2.01
N SER A 19 1.16 63.02 2.72
CA SER A 19 -0.27 62.73 2.75
C SER A 19 -1.07 63.33 1.60
N SER A 20 -2.23 62.76 1.34
CA SER A 20 -3.55 63.44 1.13
C SER A 20 -4.41 62.57 0.20
N SER A 21 -5.60 62.31 0.35
CA SER A 21 -6.86 62.74 0.98
C SER A 21 -8.01 62.16 0.14
N SER A 22 -8.92 61.60 0.87
CA SER A 22 -10.33 61.28 0.64
C SER A 22 -11.07 61.94 -0.54
N LYS A 23 -11.96 61.14 -1.17
CA LYS A 23 -13.33 61.59 -1.48
C LYS A 23 -14.33 60.41 -1.53
N GLN A 24 -15.27 60.46 -0.62
CA GLN A 24 -16.58 59.77 -0.64
C GLN A 24 -17.47 60.40 -1.72
N ALA A 25 -18.30 59.59 -2.37
CA ALA A 25 -19.58 60.03 -2.89
C ALA A 25 -20.61 58.91 -2.78
N GLN A 26 -21.70 59.22 -2.14
CA GLN A 26 -22.86 58.37 -1.85
C GLN A 26 -23.93 58.45 -2.98
N LEU A 27 -24.75 57.38 -3.02
CA LEU A 27 -26.19 57.26 -3.36
C LEU A 27 -26.60 57.33 -4.85
N THR A 28 -27.34 56.33 -5.31
CA THR A 28 -28.81 56.22 -5.20
C THR A 28 -29.32 54.85 -5.65
N GLU A 29 -30.26 54.29 -4.88
CA GLU A 29 -31.13 53.16 -5.23
C GLU A 29 -32.03 53.49 -6.43
N ASN A 30 -32.24 52.47 -7.29
CA ASN A 30 -33.59 52.22 -7.83
C ASN A 30 -33.68 50.81 -8.39
N GLY A 31 -34.65 50.05 -7.91
CA GLY A 31 -34.90 48.66 -8.26
C GLY A 31 -35.55 48.49 -9.64
N ARG A 32 -35.32 47.30 -10.15
CA ARG A 32 -36.29 46.57 -11.01
C ARG A 32 -35.91 45.08 -11.09
N ASN A 33 -36.87 44.23 -10.79
CA ASN A 33 -36.89 42.79 -10.94
C ASN A 33 -36.45 42.35 -12.35
N GLY A 34 -35.57 41.36 -12.41
CA GLY A 34 -35.23 40.63 -13.63
C GLY A 34 -34.58 39.27 -13.29
N HIS A 35 -35.28 38.19 -13.59
CA HIS A 35 -34.75 36.85 -13.56
C HIS A 35 -33.40 36.76 -14.28
N HIS A 36 -32.31 36.54 -13.55
CA HIS A 36 -31.03 36.15 -14.15
C HIS A 36 -30.68 34.70 -13.77
N GLN A 37 -30.79 33.87 -14.78
CA GLN A 37 -30.13 32.58 -14.82
C GLN A 37 -28.62 32.79 -14.52
N ASN A 38 -28.12 32.14 -13.47
CA ASN A 38 -26.70 32.07 -13.17
C ASN A 38 -25.97 31.30 -14.29
N ARG A 39 -25.48 32.01 -15.28
CA ARG A 39 -24.40 31.55 -16.13
C ARG A 39 -23.10 31.70 -15.35
N VAL A 40 -22.55 30.57 -14.86
CA VAL A 40 -21.18 30.48 -14.39
C VAL A 40 -20.26 30.98 -15.51
N ALA A 41 -19.53 32.04 -15.26
CA ALA A 41 -18.55 32.60 -16.19
C ALA A 41 -17.50 31.54 -16.49
N LYS A 42 -17.41 31.11 -17.75
CA LYS A 42 -16.31 30.32 -18.26
C LYS A 42 -15.04 31.16 -18.18
N SER A 43 -14.08 30.77 -17.37
CA SER A 43 -12.74 31.32 -17.37
C SER A 43 -12.09 31.07 -18.74
N SER A 44 -11.60 32.13 -19.35
CA SER A 44 -10.83 32.08 -20.60
C SER A 44 -9.52 31.29 -20.41
N PRO A 45 -9.05 30.54 -21.41
CA PRO A 45 -7.76 29.83 -21.33
C PRO A 45 -6.62 30.83 -21.52
N GLY A 46 -6.09 31.33 -20.41
CA GLY A 46 -4.97 32.25 -20.40
C GLY A 46 -4.61 32.69 -19.00
N ASP A 47 -4.09 31.77 -18.20
CA ASP A 47 -3.10 32.01 -17.16
C ASP A 47 -2.61 30.66 -16.60
N ASN A 48 -1.36 30.34 -16.84
CA ASN A 48 -0.52 29.31 -16.20
C ASN A 48 -1.10 27.91 -15.89
N GLY A 49 -2.22 27.49 -16.48
CA GLY A 49 -2.75 26.13 -16.34
C GLY A 49 -3.19 25.73 -14.93
N ILE A 50 -3.40 26.70 -14.04
CA ILE A 50 -3.89 26.45 -12.66
C ILE A 50 -5.38 26.20 -12.70
N VAL A 51 -5.81 25.03 -12.23
CA VAL A 51 -7.23 24.69 -12.02
C VAL A 51 -7.59 24.99 -10.55
N ASN A 52 -8.50 25.92 -10.32
CA ASN A 52 -8.95 26.23 -8.98
C ASN A 52 -9.81 25.10 -8.41
N PRO A 53 -9.66 24.75 -7.12
CA PRO A 53 -10.56 23.84 -6.45
C PRO A 53 -12.01 24.31 -6.51
N ALA A 54 -12.97 23.38 -6.57
CA ALA A 54 -14.38 23.71 -6.46
C ALA A 54 -14.71 24.25 -5.06
N PRO A 55 -15.67 25.19 -4.92
CA PRO A 55 -16.13 25.62 -3.61
C PRO A 55 -16.65 24.43 -2.79
N ALA A 56 -16.28 24.40 -1.50
CA ALA A 56 -16.72 23.37 -0.57
C ALA A 56 -16.71 23.93 0.87
N ASP A 57 -17.72 23.57 1.65
CA ASP A 57 -17.92 24.02 3.03
C ASP A 57 -17.44 22.99 4.06
N SER A 58 -17.11 21.77 3.62
CA SER A 58 -16.70 20.66 4.50
C SER A 58 -15.41 20.01 4.00
N THR A 59 -14.62 19.49 4.94
CA THR A 59 -13.40 18.72 4.66
C THR A 59 -13.70 17.27 4.24
N TRP A 60 -14.95 16.83 4.32
CA TRP A 60 -15.37 15.49 3.91
C TRP A 60 -16.73 15.51 3.19
N THR A 61 -17.00 14.45 2.45
CA THR A 61 -18.27 14.19 1.75
C THR A 61 -18.49 12.68 1.61
N VAL A 62 -19.76 12.28 1.42
CA VAL A 62 -20.11 10.89 1.09
C VAL A 62 -20.64 10.74 -0.34
N LYS A 63 -20.64 11.84 -1.10
CA LYS A 63 -21.12 11.89 -2.48
C LYS A 63 -19.94 11.76 -3.44
N GLY A 64 -20.04 10.85 -4.43
CA GLY A 64 -18.99 10.64 -5.41
C GLY A 64 -18.65 11.86 -6.26
N ASP A 65 -19.64 12.75 -6.50
CA ASP A 65 -19.49 14.02 -7.21
C ASP A 65 -19.27 15.24 -6.29
N GLY A 66 -19.23 15.02 -4.97
CA GLY A 66 -19.02 16.08 -3.98
C GLY A 66 -17.60 16.62 -4.04
N ALA A 67 -17.43 17.89 -3.66
CA ALA A 67 -16.13 18.52 -3.44
C ALA A 67 -15.83 18.61 -1.93
N VAL A 68 -14.56 18.66 -1.57
CA VAL A 68 -14.11 18.87 -0.18
C VAL A 68 -13.22 20.10 -0.06
N GLN A 69 -13.25 20.75 1.11
CA GLN A 69 -12.32 21.81 1.44
C GLN A 69 -10.92 21.22 1.66
N LEU A 70 -9.91 21.70 0.92
CA LEU A 70 -8.53 21.24 1.08
C LEU A 70 -7.92 21.81 2.36
N LEU A 71 -7.25 20.96 3.13
CA LEU A 71 -6.54 21.34 4.36
C LEU A 71 -5.18 21.99 4.00
N MET A 72 -5.24 23.20 3.45
CA MET A 72 -4.07 24.01 3.16
C MET A 72 -3.40 24.48 4.46
N GLY A 73 -2.08 24.68 4.43
CA GLY A 73 -1.32 25.16 5.58
C GLY A 73 -0.41 26.34 5.23
N SER A 74 0.49 26.70 6.15
CA SER A 74 1.37 27.86 6.00
C SER A 74 2.73 27.52 5.38
N SER A 75 3.17 26.28 5.44
CA SER A 75 4.43 25.87 4.81
C SER A 75 4.28 25.77 3.29
N GLU A 76 5.37 25.91 2.57
CA GLU A 76 5.42 25.74 1.10
C GLU A 76 4.80 24.40 0.67
N ILE A 77 5.02 23.35 1.43
CA ILE A 77 4.51 22.01 1.15
C ILE A 77 3.01 21.91 1.38
N GLU A 78 2.53 22.40 2.52
CA GLU A 78 1.10 22.42 2.83
C GLU A 78 0.33 23.33 1.86
N ASN A 79 0.96 24.41 1.39
CA ASN A 79 0.35 25.39 0.49
C ASN A 79 0.67 25.18 -0.98
N ARG A 80 1.25 24.04 -1.36
CA ARG A 80 1.49 23.70 -2.76
C ARG A 80 0.21 23.77 -3.58
N VAL A 81 0.29 24.41 -4.76
CA VAL A 81 -0.85 24.53 -5.70
C VAL A 81 -1.45 23.16 -5.99
N PRO A 82 -2.76 22.97 -5.75
CA PRO A 82 -3.46 21.73 -6.09
C PRO A 82 -3.50 21.53 -7.60
N VAL A 83 -3.25 20.29 -8.04
CA VAL A 83 -3.32 19.91 -9.45
C VAL A 83 -4.05 18.58 -9.63
N THR A 84 -4.60 18.34 -10.82
CA THR A 84 -5.26 17.08 -11.11
C THR A 84 -4.26 15.99 -11.52
N VAL A 85 -4.68 14.73 -11.44
CA VAL A 85 -3.93 13.58 -11.96
C VAL A 85 -3.66 13.75 -13.45
N VAL A 86 -4.61 14.31 -14.20
CA VAL A 86 -4.46 14.60 -15.64
C VAL A 86 -3.31 15.56 -15.89
N GLN A 87 -3.26 16.69 -15.18
CA GLN A 87 -2.17 17.67 -15.30
C GLN A 87 -0.82 17.07 -14.90
N THR A 88 -0.81 16.14 -13.93
CA THR A 88 0.41 15.44 -13.52
C THR A 88 0.96 14.57 -14.66
N LEU A 89 0.13 13.75 -15.31
CA LEU A 89 0.56 12.95 -16.45
C LEU A 89 0.98 13.83 -17.64
N GLN A 90 0.23 14.89 -17.95
CA GLN A 90 0.60 15.87 -19.00
C GLN A 90 1.96 16.50 -18.73
N THR A 91 2.27 16.78 -17.45
CA THR A 91 3.59 17.30 -17.07
C THR A 91 4.69 16.27 -17.30
N ALA A 92 4.48 15.00 -16.93
CA ALA A 92 5.43 13.92 -17.19
C ALA A 92 5.73 13.76 -18.69
N VAL A 93 4.70 13.84 -19.53
CA VAL A 93 4.85 13.79 -20.99
C VAL A 93 5.69 14.96 -21.50
N ARG A 94 5.41 16.20 -21.05
CA ARG A 94 6.21 17.38 -21.43
C ARG A 94 7.66 17.24 -20.99
N MET A 95 7.92 16.68 -19.80
CA MET A 95 9.27 16.51 -19.27
C MET A 95 10.08 15.42 -20.00
N ALA A 96 9.45 14.33 -20.40
CA ALA A 96 10.16 13.17 -20.91
C ALA A 96 9.32 12.32 -21.89
N PRO A 97 8.87 12.85 -23.04
CA PRO A 97 7.92 12.16 -23.94
C PRO A 97 8.46 10.83 -24.46
N GLN A 98 9.76 10.72 -24.73
CA GLN A 98 10.39 9.52 -25.27
C GLN A 98 10.94 8.55 -24.22
N ARG A 99 10.82 8.88 -22.92
CA ARG A 99 11.22 7.97 -21.86
C ARG A 99 10.25 6.80 -21.76
N VAL A 100 10.78 5.60 -21.52
CA VAL A 100 9.95 4.42 -21.24
C VAL A 100 9.14 4.68 -19.98
N ALA A 101 7.83 4.70 -20.10
CA ALA A 101 6.87 4.80 -18.99
C ALA A 101 6.50 3.41 -18.45
N LEU A 102 6.13 2.51 -19.35
CA LEU A 102 5.64 1.17 -18.99
C LEU A 102 6.44 0.09 -19.73
N GLY A 103 6.68 -1.03 -19.07
CA GLY A 103 7.30 -2.20 -19.68
C GLY A 103 6.68 -3.51 -19.15
N VAL A 104 6.17 -4.36 -20.05
CA VAL A 104 5.63 -5.69 -19.71
C VAL A 104 6.30 -6.75 -20.57
N LYS A 105 6.53 -7.92 -20.00
CA LYS A 105 7.12 -9.04 -20.72
C LYS A 105 6.02 -9.92 -21.32
N ARG A 106 5.97 -10.03 -22.64
CA ARG A 106 5.02 -10.85 -23.38
C ARG A 106 5.77 -11.80 -24.28
N ASN A 107 5.47 -13.10 -24.21
CA ASN A 107 6.18 -14.14 -24.99
C ASN A 107 7.71 -14.04 -24.85
N GLY A 108 8.19 -13.75 -23.64
CA GLY A 108 9.61 -13.63 -23.35
C GLY A 108 10.28 -12.31 -23.74
N VAL A 109 9.57 -11.40 -24.42
CA VAL A 109 10.09 -10.11 -24.92
C VAL A 109 9.48 -8.94 -24.16
N TRP A 110 10.29 -7.94 -23.81
CA TRP A 110 9.83 -6.70 -23.21
C TRP A 110 9.14 -5.79 -24.23
N VAL A 111 7.82 -5.62 -24.12
CA VAL A 111 7.03 -4.62 -24.82
C VAL A 111 7.02 -3.35 -23.97
N LYS A 112 7.24 -2.19 -24.59
CA LYS A 112 7.44 -0.92 -23.88
C LYS A 112 6.54 0.14 -24.46
N TRP A 113 6.13 1.08 -23.60
CA TRP A 113 5.46 2.33 -23.97
C TRP A 113 6.31 3.50 -23.50
N THR A 114 6.54 4.47 -24.36
CA THR A 114 7.04 5.79 -23.97
C THR A 114 5.96 6.57 -23.22
N TYR A 115 6.32 7.68 -22.55
CA TYR A 115 5.32 8.52 -21.91
C TYR A 115 4.32 9.11 -22.90
N GLN A 116 4.74 9.41 -24.14
CA GLN A 116 3.84 9.87 -25.19
C GLN A 116 2.86 8.77 -25.60
N GLU A 117 3.32 7.55 -25.89
CA GLU A 117 2.47 6.40 -26.23
C GLU A 117 1.53 6.01 -25.10
N TYR A 118 1.99 6.12 -23.85
CA TYR A 118 1.16 5.89 -22.67
C TYR A 118 0.03 6.92 -22.58
N TYR A 119 0.35 8.21 -22.73
CA TYR A 119 -0.63 9.29 -22.73
C TYR A 119 -1.66 9.14 -23.86
N ASP A 120 -1.23 8.83 -25.08
CA ASP A 120 -2.11 8.62 -26.22
C ASP A 120 -3.02 7.40 -26.01
N SER A 121 -2.50 6.34 -25.39
CA SER A 121 -3.29 5.17 -25.01
C SER A 121 -4.33 5.50 -23.93
N VAL A 122 -3.98 6.29 -22.92
CA VAL A 122 -4.92 6.77 -21.88
C VAL A 122 -6.03 7.62 -22.50
N ARG A 123 -5.70 8.55 -23.40
CA ARG A 123 -6.70 9.35 -24.11
C ARG A 123 -7.64 8.50 -24.99
N SER A 124 -7.08 7.50 -25.67
CA SER A 124 -7.87 6.56 -26.48
C SER A 124 -8.82 5.74 -25.61
N ALA A 125 -8.37 5.23 -24.48
CA ALA A 125 -9.21 4.51 -23.52
C ALA A 125 -10.30 5.42 -22.93
N ALA A 126 -9.96 6.66 -22.56
CA ALA A 126 -10.93 7.63 -22.05
C ALA A 126 -12.07 7.91 -23.07
N LYS A 127 -11.70 8.13 -24.33
CA LYS A 127 -12.68 8.29 -25.43
C LYS A 127 -13.55 7.04 -25.59
N SER A 128 -12.96 5.85 -25.51
CA SER A 128 -13.70 4.59 -25.60
C SER A 128 -14.69 4.44 -24.43
N PHE A 129 -14.32 4.82 -23.23
CA PHE A 129 -15.23 4.83 -22.08
C PHE A 129 -16.40 5.80 -22.29
N ILE A 130 -16.13 7.00 -22.83
CA ILE A 130 -17.17 7.97 -23.19
C ILE A 130 -18.11 7.37 -24.26
N LYS A 131 -17.57 6.72 -25.29
CA LYS A 131 -18.37 6.06 -26.35
C LYS A 131 -19.27 4.96 -25.78
N LEU A 132 -18.78 4.18 -24.82
CA LEU A 132 -19.54 3.16 -24.11
C LEU A 132 -20.54 3.75 -23.09
N GLY A 133 -20.60 5.08 -22.97
CA GLY A 133 -21.58 5.80 -22.18
C GLY A 133 -21.20 5.95 -20.70
N LEU A 134 -19.90 6.03 -20.37
CA LEU A 134 -19.46 6.37 -19.02
C LEU A 134 -20.03 7.73 -18.62
N LYS A 135 -20.75 7.74 -17.51
CA LYS A 135 -21.26 8.96 -16.87
C LYS A 135 -20.21 9.56 -15.94
N PRO A 136 -20.16 10.89 -15.75
CA PRO A 136 -19.29 11.52 -14.74
C PRO A 136 -19.53 10.92 -13.35
N TYR A 137 -18.43 10.68 -12.60
CA TYR A 137 -18.44 10.11 -11.25
C TYR A 137 -19.09 8.72 -11.12
N HIS A 138 -19.29 8.00 -12.24
CA HIS A 138 -19.60 6.58 -12.23
C HIS A 138 -18.33 5.75 -12.35
N GLY A 139 -18.37 4.51 -11.81
CA GLY A 139 -17.20 3.64 -11.75
C GLY A 139 -16.79 3.05 -13.10
N VAL A 140 -15.50 2.96 -13.33
CA VAL A 140 -14.84 1.98 -14.19
C VAL A 140 -14.13 1.01 -13.27
N ALA A 141 -14.69 -0.19 -13.11
CA ALA A 141 -14.12 -1.21 -12.24
C ALA A 141 -13.08 -2.05 -13.01
N ILE A 142 -11.93 -2.31 -12.39
CA ILE A 142 -10.80 -3.00 -13.03
C ILE A 142 -10.42 -4.22 -12.20
N ILE A 143 -10.43 -5.41 -12.84
CA ILE A 143 -10.21 -6.70 -12.18
C ILE A 143 -9.11 -7.46 -12.92
N GLY A 144 -7.96 -7.62 -12.31
CA GLY A 144 -6.88 -8.40 -12.92
C GLY A 144 -5.53 -8.18 -12.29
N PHE A 145 -4.55 -8.95 -12.75
CA PHE A 145 -3.16 -8.76 -12.40
C PHE A 145 -2.60 -7.50 -13.06
N ASN A 146 -1.51 -6.98 -12.50
CA ASN A 146 -0.85 -5.75 -12.93
C ASN A 146 -0.39 -5.83 -14.40
N ALA A 147 -0.84 -4.89 -15.19
CA ALA A 147 -0.54 -4.80 -16.63
C ALA A 147 -0.63 -3.35 -17.11
N PRO A 148 -0.03 -3.00 -18.25
CA PRO A 148 -0.21 -1.68 -18.87
C PRO A 148 -1.69 -1.31 -19.09
N GLU A 149 -2.50 -2.28 -19.48
CA GLU A 149 -3.94 -2.11 -19.72
C GLU A 149 -4.68 -1.71 -18.44
N TRP A 150 -4.23 -2.22 -17.28
CA TRP A 150 -4.77 -1.84 -15.98
C TRP A 150 -4.57 -0.34 -15.72
N LEU A 151 -3.32 0.15 -15.87
CA LEU A 151 -2.97 1.55 -15.68
C LEU A 151 -3.61 2.47 -16.72
N ILE A 152 -3.69 2.03 -17.96
CA ILE A 152 -4.36 2.77 -19.05
C ILE A 152 -5.85 2.88 -18.76
N SER A 153 -6.48 1.84 -18.22
CA SER A 153 -7.90 1.87 -17.83
C SER A 153 -8.14 2.79 -16.65
N ASP A 154 -7.28 2.75 -15.63
CA ASP A 154 -7.35 3.59 -14.43
C ASP A 154 -7.30 5.08 -14.78
N LEU A 155 -6.23 5.49 -15.45
CA LEU A 155 -6.07 6.87 -15.88
C LEU A 155 -7.09 7.26 -16.96
N GLY A 156 -7.47 6.34 -17.85
CA GLY A 156 -8.52 6.56 -18.84
C GLY A 156 -9.88 6.85 -18.22
N ALA A 157 -10.23 6.16 -17.13
CA ALA A 157 -11.44 6.44 -16.35
C ALA A 157 -11.41 7.85 -15.77
N ILE A 158 -10.29 8.23 -15.14
CA ILE A 158 -10.08 9.58 -14.56
C ILE A 158 -10.17 10.65 -15.65
N PHE A 159 -9.53 10.46 -16.80
CA PHE A 159 -9.57 11.40 -17.94
C PHE A 159 -10.98 11.59 -18.48
N ALA A 160 -11.80 10.54 -18.48
CA ALA A 160 -13.19 10.59 -18.93
C ALA A 160 -14.15 11.19 -17.87
N GLY A 161 -13.66 11.61 -16.72
CA GLY A 161 -14.47 12.15 -15.61
C GLY A 161 -15.20 11.09 -14.80
N GLY A 162 -14.83 9.80 -14.93
CA GLY A 162 -15.31 8.68 -14.13
C GLY A 162 -14.44 8.46 -12.88
N LEU A 163 -14.81 7.42 -12.11
CA LEU A 163 -14.06 6.97 -10.94
C LEU A 163 -13.31 5.69 -11.28
N ALA A 164 -11.99 5.69 -11.08
CA ALA A 164 -11.18 4.50 -11.20
C ALA A 164 -11.39 3.60 -9.97
N VAL A 165 -11.69 2.31 -10.17
CA VAL A 165 -12.08 1.39 -9.08
C VAL A 165 -11.36 0.06 -9.23
N GLY A 166 -10.39 -0.21 -8.38
CA GLY A 166 -9.72 -1.51 -8.36
C GLY A 166 -10.51 -2.57 -7.60
N ILE A 167 -10.77 -3.72 -8.23
CA ILE A 167 -11.35 -4.90 -7.58
C ILE A 167 -10.28 -6.01 -7.52
N TYR A 168 -10.15 -6.66 -6.35
CA TYR A 168 -9.21 -7.78 -6.21
C TYR A 168 -9.60 -8.95 -7.11
N ALA A 169 -8.65 -9.46 -7.89
CA ALA A 169 -8.84 -10.61 -8.78
C ALA A 169 -9.29 -11.89 -8.03
N THR A 170 -9.06 -11.94 -6.71
CA THR A 170 -9.48 -13.04 -5.82
C THR A 170 -10.91 -12.93 -5.30
N ASN A 171 -11.61 -11.81 -5.57
CA ASN A 171 -12.98 -11.63 -5.13
C ASN A 171 -13.90 -12.65 -5.82
N SER A 172 -14.94 -13.11 -5.08
CA SER A 172 -16.04 -13.90 -5.62
C SER A 172 -16.94 -13.05 -6.52
N PRO A 173 -17.83 -13.66 -7.34
CA PRO A 173 -18.80 -12.91 -8.12
C PRO A 173 -19.65 -11.94 -7.27
N GLU A 174 -20.11 -12.37 -6.09
CA GLU A 174 -20.93 -11.57 -5.17
C GLU A 174 -20.16 -10.37 -4.63
N ALA A 175 -18.87 -10.57 -4.30
CA ALA A 175 -18.00 -9.47 -3.85
C ALA A 175 -17.70 -8.49 -4.99
N CYS A 176 -17.58 -8.97 -6.24
CA CYS A 176 -17.46 -8.12 -7.42
C CYS A 176 -18.76 -7.34 -7.67
N HIS A 177 -19.92 -8.00 -7.55
CA HIS A 177 -21.23 -7.37 -7.64
C HIS A 177 -21.36 -6.20 -6.66
N TYR A 178 -21.10 -6.46 -5.37
CA TYR A 178 -21.22 -5.41 -4.35
C TYR A 178 -20.39 -4.17 -4.67
N VAL A 179 -19.13 -4.34 -5.08
CA VAL A 179 -18.25 -3.21 -5.41
C VAL A 179 -18.77 -2.47 -6.65
N ALA A 180 -19.15 -3.20 -7.69
CA ALA A 180 -19.63 -2.64 -8.96
C ALA A 180 -20.95 -1.87 -8.80
N ASP A 181 -21.87 -2.39 -7.99
CA ASP A 181 -23.13 -1.73 -7.66
C ASP A 181 -22.92 -0.47 -6.82
N ASN A 182 -22.13 -0.58 -5.75
CA ASN A 182 -21.86 0.54 -4.85
C ASN A 182 -21.20 1.73 -5.56
N CYS A 183 -20.26 1.50 -6.51
CA CYS A 183 -19.64 2.55 -7.31
C CYS A 183 -20.42 2.90 -8.59
N LYS A 184 -21.61 2.33 -8.79
CA LYS A 184 -22.42 2.51 -10.00
C LYS A 184 -21.59 2.26 -11.27
N ALA A 185 -20.86 1.16 -11.32
CA ALA A 185 -19.95 0.86 -12.42
C ALA A 185 -20.69 0.84 -13.75
N ASN A 186 -20.30 1.71 -14.68
CA ASN A 186 -20.81 1.67 -16.06
C ASN A 186 -20.00 0.71 -16.93
N ILE A 187 -18.72 0.55 -16.63
CA ILE A 187 -17.82 -0.34 -17.37
C ILE A 187 -17.03 -1.18 -16.38
N ILE A 188 -16.82 -2.46 -16.72
CA ILE A 188 -15.90 -3.34 -15.98
C ILE A 188 -14.82 -3.81 -16.95
N VAL A 189 -13.56 -3.59 -16.59
CA VAL A 189 -12.39 -4.05 -17.34
C VAL A 189 -11.83 -5.27 -16.62
N VAL A 190 -11.72 -6.39 -17.31
CA VAL A 190 -11.28 -7.67 -16.75
C VAL A 190 -10.02 -8.18 -17.44
N GLU A 191 -9.16 -8.88 -16.68
CA GLU A 191 -7.92 -9.42 -17.22
C GLU A 191 -8.17 -10.46 -18.32
N ASN A 192 -8.91 -11.50 -18.00
CA ASN A 192 -9.04 -12.71 -18.80
C ASN A 192 -10.42 -13.34 -18.67
N ASN A 193 -10.63 -14.43 -19.40
CA ASN A 193 -11.91 -15.11 -19.41
C ASN A 193 -12.37 -15.59 -18.02
N ALA A 194 -11.47 -16.00 -17.13
CA ALA A 194 -11.82 -16.41 -15.77
C ALA A 194 -12.44 -15.25 -14.96
N GLN A 195 -11.94 -14.02 -15.13
CA GLN A 195 -12.53 -12.84 -14.51
C GLN A 195 -13.82 -12.41 -15.23
N LEU A 196 -13.87 -12.52 -16.56
CA LEU A 196 -15.08 -12.25 -17.34
C LEU A 196 -16.25 -13.10 -16.85
N GLN A 197 -16.04 -14.40 -16.68
CA GLN A 197 -17.08 -15.33 -16.23
C GLN A 197 -17.66 -14.99 -14.84
N LYS A 198 -16.88 -14.37 -13.95
CA LYS A 198 -17.40 -13.88 -12.66
C LYS A 198 -18.41 -12.75 -12.86
N ILE A 199 -18.12 -11.83 -13.79
CA ILE A 199 -18.99 -10.68 -14.04
C ILE A 199 -20.24 -11.09 -14.80
N LEU A 200 -20.12 -12.01 -15.76
CA LEU A 200 -21.30 -12.51 -16.49
C LEU A 200 -22.33 -13.16 -15.57
N LYS A 201 -21.91 -13.79 -14.47
CA LYS A 201 -22.81 -14.38 -13.48
C LYS A 201 -23.66 -13.35 -12.73
N VAL A 202 -23.21 -12.13 -12.61
CA VAL A 202 -23.85 -11.05 -11.83
C VAL A 202 -24.28 -9.87 -12.70
N TRP A 203 -24.13 -9.97 -14.02
CA TRP A 203 -24.40 -8.87 -14.95
C TRP A 203 -25.84 -8.35 -14.85
N ASN A 204 -26.81 -9.27 -14.79
CA ASN A 204 -28.23 -8.90 -14.76
C ASN A 204 -28.63 -8.15 -13.48
N ASP A 205 -27.84 -8.27 -12.43
CA ASP A 205 -28.06 -7.60 -11.13
C ASP A 205 -27.33 -6.24 -11.05
N LEU A 206 -26.69 -5.79 -12.15
CA LEU A 206 -25.93 -4.53 -12.24
C LEU A 206 -26.61 -3.57 -13.23
N PRO A 207 -27.62 -2.80 -12.81
CA PRO A 207 -28.45 -1.99 -13.73
C PRO A 207 -27.67 -0.84 -14.41
N GLU A 208 -26.59 -0.36 -13.82
CA GLU A 208 -25.77 0.69 -14.41
C GLU A 208 -24.66 0.16 -15.33
N LEU A 209 -24.39 -1.15 -15.36
CA LEU A 209 -23.37 -1.77 -16.19
C LEU A 209 -23.76 -1.75 -17.67
N LYS A 210 -22.91 -1.18 -18.51
CA LYS A 210 -23.15 -1.01 -19.95
C LYS A 210 -22.24 -1.89 -20.81
N ALA A 211 -21.02 -2.13 -20.35
CA ALA A 211 -20.03 -2.89 -21.09
C ALA A 211 -19.00 -3.58 -20.19
N VAL A 212 -18.46 -4.68 -20.71
CA VAL A 212 -17.29 -5.35 -20.13
C VAL A 212 -16.18 -5.42 -21.18
N VAL A 213 -14.93 -5.17 -20.77
CA VAL A 213 -13.75 -5.19 -21.63
C VAL A 213 -12.75 -6.20 -21.10
N GLN A 214 -12.38 -7.19 -21.92
CA GLN A 214 -11.32 -8.13 -21.57
C GLN A 214 -10.00 -7.72 -22.23
N TYR A 215 -8.91 -7.57 -21.41
CA TYR A 215 -7.66 -7.07 -21.94
C TYR A 215 -6.61 -8.15 -22.28
N LEU A 216 -6.75 -9.38 -21.79
CA LEU A 216 -5.80 -10.45 -22.05
C LEU A 216 -6.52 -11.74 -22.50
N GLY A 217 -5.93 -12.37 -23.52
CA GLY A 217 -6.47 -13.62 -24.10
C GLY A 217 -7.69 -13.41 -24.99
N GLU A 218 -8.17 -14.50 -25.58
CA GLU A 218 -9.38 -14.51 -26.38
C GLU A 218 -10.62 -14.63 -25.48
N ILE A 219 -11.75 -14.09 -25.95
CA ILE A 219 -13.04 -14.26 -25.29
C ILE A 219 -13.58 -15.63 -25.68
N GLU A 220 -13.70 -16.51 -24.70
CA GLU A 220 -14.10 -17.90 -24.89
C GLU A 220 -15.63 -18.06 -24.75
N GLY A 221 -16.21 -18.96 -25.57
CA GLY A 221 -17.63 -19.30 -25.52
C GLY A 221 -18.52 -18.30 -26.24
N GLU A 222 -19.81 -18.33 -25.87
CA GLU A 222 -20.80 -17.39 -26.41
C GLU A 222 -20.51 -15.99 -25.87
N ARG A 223 -20.35 -15.05 -26.81
CA ARG A 223 -20.06 -13.66 -26.50
C ARG A 223 -21.32 -12.83 -26.37
N PRO A 224 -21.68 -12.38 -25.15
CA PRO A 224 -22.80 -11.47 -24.98
C PRO A 224 -22.59 -10.14 -25.72
N PRO A 225 -23.63 -9.43 -26.11
CA PRO A 225 -23.54 -8.07 -26.62
C PRO A 225 -22.87 -7.17 -25.55
N ASN A 226 -22.14 -6.16 -26.00
CA ASN A 226 -21.39 -5.22 -25.13
C ASN A 226 -20.22 -5.83 -24.33
N VAL A 227 -19.72 -6.99 -24.72
CA VAL A 227 -18.43 -7.52 -24.28
C VAL A 227 -17.41 -7.27 -25.38
N TYR A 228 -16.29 -6.62 -25.04
CA TYR A 228 -15.28 -6.18 -25.99
C TYR A 228 -13.91 -6.77 -25.66
N SER A 229 -13.13 -7.17 -26.66
CA SER A 229 -11.69 -7.36 -26.51
C SER A 229 -11.01 -6.01 -26.37
N TRP A 230 -9.82 -5.98 -25.75
CA TRP A 230 -9.02 -4.74 -25.62
C TRP A 230 -8.80 -4.04 -26.96
N LYS A 231 -8.53 -4.80 -28.01
CA LYS A 231 -8.30 -4.26 -29.36
C LYS A 231 -9.54 -3.58 -29.94
N GLU A 232 -10.71 -4.13 -29.73
CA GLU A 232 -11.98 -3.53 -30.15
C GLU A 232 -12.30 -2.29 -29.34
N PHE A 233 -12.16 -2.39 -28.01
CA PHE A 233 -12.36 -1.29 -27.09
C PHE A 233 -11.50 -0.06 -27.47
N MET A 234 -10.20 -0.25 -27.68
CA MET A 234 -9.29 0.84 -28.06
C MET A 234 -9.63 1.47 -29.42
N LYS A 235 -10.35 0.79 -30.31
CA LYS A 235 -10.82 1.33 -31.57
C LYS A 235 -12.02 2.28 -31.43
N LEU A 236 -12.90 2.03 -30.44
CA LEU A 236 -14.08 2.85 -30.20
C LEU A 236 -13.75 4.31 -29.93
N GLY A 237 -12.61 4.57 -29.30
CA GLY A 237 -12.15 5.92 -29.03
C GLY A 237 -11.90 6.79 -30.27
N LYS A 238 -11.66 6.18 -31.44
CA LYS A 238 -11.48 6.90 -32.71
C LYS A 238 -12.76 7.57 -33.21
N GLU A 239 -13.91 7.12 -32.72
CA GLU A 239 -15.22 7.67 -33.09
C GLU A 239 -15.63 8.88 -32.22
N VAL A 240 -14.83 9.22 -31.21
CA VAL A 240 -15.09 10.35 -30.31
C VAL A 240 -14.13 11.49 -30.63
N ALA A 241 -14.66 12.67 -30.88
CA ALA A 241 -13.86 13.87 -31.16
C ALA A 241 -13.01 14.27 -29.93
N ASP A 242 -11.86 14.92 -30.18
CA ASP A 242 -10.96 15.36 -29.10
C ASP A 242 -11.61 16.38 -28.18
N GLU A 243 -12.46 17.24 -28.71
CA GLU A 243 -13.20 18.27 -27.98
C GLU A 243 -14.13 17.68 -26.92
N VAL A 244 -14.73 16.51 -27.20
CA VAL A 244 -15.61 15.81 -26.22
C VAL A 244 -14.80 15.33 -25.01
N LEU A 245 -13.62 14.78 -25.25
CA LEU A 245 -12.72 14.40 -24.15
C LEU A 245 -12.19 15.64 -23.43
N GLN A 246 -11.82 16.68 -24.18
CA GLN A 246 -11.28 17.91 -23.60
C GLN A 246 -12.31 18.57 -22.68
N ALA A 247 -13.57 18.62 -23.04
CA ALA A 247 -14.64 19.15 -22.20
C ALA A 247 -14.75 18.38 -20.85
N ARG A 248 -14.56 17.02 -20.87
CA ARG A 248 -14.52 16.23 -19.63
C ARG A 248 -13.30 16.55 -18.78
N ILE A 249 -12.13 16.77 -19.41
CA ILE A 249 -10.90 17.12 -18.71
C ILE A 249 -11.00 18.51 -18.08
N ASP A 250 -11.63 19.47 -18.77
CA ASP A 250 -11.79 20.83 -18.31
C ASP A 250 -12.74 20.95 -17.10
N ASP A 251 -13.64 19.97 -16.92
CA ASP A 251 -14.56 19.88 -15.77
C ASP A 251 -13.89 19.27 -14.52
N LEU A 252 -12.67 18.70 -14.63
CA LEU A 252 -11.97 18.08 -13.50
C LEU A 252 -11.34 19.13 -12.60
N VAL A 253 -11.55 18.96 -11.30
CA VAL A 253 -10.99 19.84 -10.26
C VAL A 253 -10.25 19.04 -9.18
N PRO A 254 -9.20 19.60 -8.55
CA PRO A 254 -8.31 18.85 -7.65
C PRO A 254 -9.01 18.24 -6.43
N ASN A 255 -10.03 18.87 -5.90
CA ASN A 255 -10.70 18.51 -4.64
C ASN A 255 -11.97 17.66 -4.81
N LYS A 256 -12.12 17.01 -5.95
CA LYS A 256 -13.17 16.01 -6.21
C LYS A 256 -12.60 14.60 -6.36
N CYS A 257 -13.47 13.63 -6.11
CA CYS A 257 -13.10 12.20 -6.19
C CYS A 257 -12.71 11.80 -7.61
N CYS A 258 -11.64 11.02 -7.75
CA CYS A 258 -11.23 10.40 -9.00
C CYS A 258 -10.95 8.90 -8.85
N THR A 259 -10.74 8.41 -7.65
CA THR A 259 -10.41 7.00 -7.37
C THR A 259 -11.16 6.49 -6.15
N LEU A 260 -11.64 5.25 -6.22
CA LEU A 260 -12.22 4.52 -5.11
C LEU A 260 -11.36 3.32 -4.76
N VAL A 261 -11.00 3.20 -3.49
CA VAL A 261 -10.29 2.04 -2.97
C VAL A 261 -11.18 1.30 -1.97
N TYR A 262 -11.54 0.04 -2.28
CA TYR A 262 -12.39 -0.75 -1.42
C TYR A 262 -11.57 -1.50 -0.37
N THR A 263 -11.85 -1.20 0.91
CA THR A 263 -11.19 -1.85 2.04
C THR A 263 -12.12 -2.82 2.72
N SER A 264 -11.64 -4.05 2.94
CA SER A 264 -12.36 -5.03 3.76
C SER A 264 -12.25 -4.60 5.22
N GLY A 265 -13.32 -4.03 5.78
CA GLY A 265 -13.42 -3.88 7.23
C GLY A 265 -13.35 -5.24 7.94
N THR A 266 -13.09 -5.23 9.24
CA THR A 266 -13.09 -6.44 10.07
C THR A 266 -14.48 -7.10 10.14
N THR A 267 -15.54 -6.36 9.84
CA THR A 267 -16.94 -6.83 9.83
C THR A 267 -17.73 -6.11 8.73
N GLY A 268 -18.47 -6.87 7.91
CA GLY A 268 -19.39 -6.33 6.90
C GLY A 268 -18.81 -6.18 5.49
N ASN A 269 -19.55 -5.47 4.64
CA ASN A 269 -19.18 -5.19 3.27
C ASN A 269 -17.99 -4.23 3.17
N PRO A 270 -17.16 -4.32 2.12
CA PRO A 270 -16.05 -3.39 1.91
C PRO A 270 -16.54 -1.94 1.79
N LYS A 271 -15.79 -1.00 2.37
CA LYS A 271 -16.10 0.44 2.29
C LYS A 271 -15.34 1.06 1.14
N GLY A 272 -16.02 1.88 0.32
CA GLY A 272 -15.41 2.64 -0.77
C GLY A 272 -14.74 3.91 -0.24
N VAL A 273 -13.44 3.91 -0.09
CA VAL A 273 -12.61 5.06 0.30
C VAL A 273 -12.52 6.01 -0.89
N MET A 274 -13.04 7.23 -0.76
CA MET A 274 -13.01 8.24 -1.81
C MET A 274 -11.72 9.05 -1.74
N LEU A 275 -10.96 9.05 -2.84
CA LEU A 275 -9.70 9.79 -2.96
C LEU A 275 -9.83 10.86 -4.05
N SER A 276 -9.50 12.09 -3.70
CA SER A 276 -9.47 13.21 -4.64
C SER A 276 -8.18 13.18 -5.48
N HIS A 277 -8.19 13.95 -6.58
CA HIS A 277 -6.96 14.17 -7.34
C HIS A 277 -5.86 14.74 -6.44
N ASP A 278 -6.20 15.70 -5.56
CA ASP A 278 -5.25 16.33 -4.65
C ASP A 278 -4.66 15.34 -3.64
N ASN A 279 -5.49 14.48 -3.05
CA ASN A 279 -5.01 13.44 -2.14
C ASN A 279 -3.88 12.61 -2.77
N LEU A 280 -4.09 12.13 -3.99
CA LEU A 280 -3.16 11.24 -4.69
C LEU A 280 -1.89 11.97 -5.14
N VAL A 281 -2.04 13.14 -5.75
CA VAL A 281 -0.91 13.90 -6.29
C VAL A 281 -0.06 14.49 -5.18
N TRP A 282 -0.69 15.07 -4.15
CA TRP A 282 0.04 15.65 -3.01
C TRP A 282 0.82 14.57 -2.25
N THR A 283 0.18 13.45 -1.91
CA THR A 283 0.83 12.31 -1.23
C THR A 283 2.02 11.78 -2.01
N SER A 284 1.86 11.60 -3.33
CA SER A 284 2.93 11.13 -4.20
C SER A 284 4.11 12.08 -4.22
N TRP A 285 3.84 13.38 -4.34
CA TRP A 285 4.89 14.40 -4.40
C TRP A 285 5.63 14.54 -3.05
N VAL A 286 4.89 14.58 -1.93
CA VAL A 286 5.50 14.66 -0.60
C VAL A 286 6.32 13.42 -0.27
N GLY A 287 5.80 12.23 -0.57
CA GLY A 287 6.54 10.98 -0.39
C GLY A 287 7.84 10.98 -1.19
N LEU A 288 7.80 11.35 -2.46
CA LEU A 288 8.99 11.47 -3.31
C LEU A 288 10.00 12.48 -2.73
N LYS A 289 9.55 13.64 -2.28
CA LYS A 289 10.41 14.64 -1.63
C LYS A 289 11.03 14.09 -0.36
N HIS A 290 10.26 13.42 0.47
CA HIS A 290 10.69 12.89 1.77
C HIS A 290 11.87 11.92 1.66
N PHE A 291 11.87 11.01 0.67
CA PHE A 291 12.97 10.08 0.46
C PHE A 291 13.97 10.47 -0.66
N GLY A 292 13.82 11.65 -1.25
CA GLY A 292 14.68 12.13 -2.33
C GLY A 292 14.49 11.36 -3.64
N GLY A 293 13.26 11.01 -3.99
CA GLY A 293 12.90 10.35 -5.26
C GLY A 293 13.23 11.22 -6.47
N GLY A 294 13.75 10.61 -7.52
CA GLY A 294 14.09 11.28 -8.78
C GLY A 294 15.37 12.13 -8.76
N GLN A 295 15.96 12.43 -7.61
CA GLN A 295 17.16 13.30 -7.51
C GLN A 295 18.41 12.69 -8.17
N LYS A 296 18.50 11.36 -8.23
CA LYS A 296 19.65 10.64 -8.84
C LYS A 296 19.32 10.06 -10.23
N GLY A 297 18.36 10.63 -10.91
CA GLY A 297 17.86 10.18 -12.20
C GLY A 297 16.48 9.50 -12.11
N PRO A 298 15.94 9.02 -13.26
CA PRO A 298 14.62 8.39 -13.29
C PRO A 298 14.60 7.10 -12.50
N GLU A 299 13.57 6.94 -11.68
CA GLU A 299 13.37 5.70 -10.92
C GLU A 299 12.88 4.56 -11.85
N GLN A 300 13.23 3.34 -11.47
CA GLN A 300 12.76 2.10 -12.08
C GLN A 300 12.03 1.31 -11.01
N VAL A 301 10.73 1.16 -11.12
CA VAL A 301 9.91 0.42 -10.15
C VAL A 301 9.35 -0.85 -10.77
N ILE A 302 9.08 -1.85 -9.95
CA ILE A 302 8.48 -3.11 -10.40
C ILE A 302 7.10 -3.25 -9.78
N SER A 303 6.09 -3.29 -10.65
CA SER A 303 4.68 -3.46 -10.30
C SER A 303 4.35 -4.94 -10.18
N TYR A 304 3.96 -5.38 -8.97
CA TYR A 304 3.62 -6.79 -8.69
C TYR A 304 2.65 -6.97 -7.51
N LEU A 305 2.47 -5.94 -6.68
CA LEU A 305 1.46 -5.94 -5.63
C LEU A 305 0.10 -5.51 -6.23
N PRO A 306 -1.03 -6.02 -5.71
CA PRO A 306 -2.33 -5.75 -6.31
C PRO A 306 -2.61 -4.25 -6.49
N LEU A 307 -2.88 -3.81 -7.72
CA LEU A 307 -3.21 -2.41 -8.04
C LEU A 307 -4.58 -1.97 -7.50
N SER A 308 -5.40 -2.91 -7.02
CA SER A 308 -6.60 -2.60 -6.23
C SER A 308 -6.29 -2.08 -4.82
N HIS A 309 -5.01 -2.08 -4.40
CA HIS A 309 -4.56 -1.56 -3.10
C HIS A 309 -3.85 -0.22 -3.26
N ILE A 310 -4.16 0.75 -2.40
CA ILE A 310 -3.62 2.13 -2.50
C ILE A 310 -2.10 2.20 -2.52
N ALA A 311 -1.39 1.35 -1.75
CA ALA A 311 0.07 1.37 -1.74
C ALA A 311 0.66 1.06 -3.13
N ALA A 312 0.07 0.10 -3.87
CA ALA A 312 0.48 -0.18 -5.23
C ALA A 312 0.11 0.96 -6.18
N GLN A 313 -1.08 1.57 -6.05
CA GLN A 313 -1.47 2.71 -6.89
C GLN A 313 -0.51 3.90 -6.70
N ILE A 314 -0.20 4.27 -5.46
CA ILE A 314 0.74 5.37 -5.18
C ILE A 314 2.12 5.09 -5.80
N LEU A 315 2.65 3.88 -5.61
CA LEU A 315 4.01 3.54 -6.01
C LEU A 315 4.17 3.19 -7.50
N ASP A 316 3.12 2.62 -8.10
CA ASP A 316 3.17 2.11 -9.47
C ASP A 316 2.45 3.02 -10.48
N ILE A 317 1.58 3.96 -10.03
CA ILE A 317 0.85 4.89 -10.90
C ILE A 317 1.23 6.34 -10.59
N PHE A 318 0.87 6.84 -9.40
CA PHE A 318 0.89 8.28 -9.12
C PHE A 318 2.30 8.84 -8.87
N MET A 319 3.17 8.16 -8.13
CA MET A 319 4.57 8.55 -7.99
C MET A 319 5.32 8.50 -9.33
N PRO A 320 5.21 7.43 -10.14
CA PRO A 320 5.86 7.39 -11.45
C PRO A 320 5.48 8.55 -12.37
N ILE A 321 4.20 8.88 -12.51
CA ILE A 321 3.79 10.01 -13.36
C ILE A 321 4.19 11.38 -12.79
N THR A 322 4.49 11.48 -11.49
CA THR A 322 4.93 12.73 -10.86
C THR A 322 6.35 13.11 -11.27
N ILE A 323 7.24 12.14 -11.50
CA ILE A 323 8.67 12.35 -11.82
C ILE A 323 9.10 11.67 -13.12
N ALA A 324 8.16 11.27 -13.96
CA ALA A 324 8.37 10.54 -15.21
C ALA A 324 9.27 9.29 -15.04
N SER A 325 8.98 8.42 -14.08
CA SER A 325 9.69 7.17 -13.83
C SER A 325 9.17 6.02 -14.69
N SER A 326 9.90 4.90 -14.74
CA SER A 326 9.50 3.72 -15.51
C SER A 326 8.92 2.65 -14.59
N VAL A 327 7.79 2.07 -15.00
CA VAL A 327 7.10 0.97 -14.32
C VAL A 327 7.25 -0.31 -15.13
N TRP A 328 7.74 -1.37 -14.48
CA TRP A 328 7.97 -2.66 -15.10
C TRP A 328 7.08 -3.71 -14.45
N PHE A 329 6.24 -4.34 -15.24
CA PHE A 329 5.29 -5.32 -14.73
C PHE A 329 5.96 -6.68 -14.55
N ALA A 330 5.86 -7.22 -13.35
CA ALA A 330 6.29 -8.58 -13.06
C ALA A 330 5.34 -9.60 -13.71
N GLN A 331 5.77 -10.86 -13.80
CA GLN A 331 4.92 -11.94 -14.29
C GLN A 331 3.86 -12.34 -13.23
N PRO A 332 2.73 -12.92 -13.62
CA PRO A 332 1.66 -13.30 -12.69
C PRO A 332 2.08 -14.25 -11.57
N ASP A 333 3.16 -15.00 -11.77
CA ASP A 333 3.76 -15.90 -10.79
C ASP A 333 4.83 -15.24 -9.90
N ALA A 334 4.92 -13.91 -9.90
CA ALA A 334 5.91 -13.15 -9.13
C ALA A 334 5.94 -13.57 -7.66
N LEU A 335 4.78 -13.62 -7.00
CA LEU A 335 4.67 -14.03 -5.60
C LEU A 335 4.85 -15.54 -5.37
N LYS A 336 4.87 -16.32 -6.45
CA LYS A 336 5.16 -17.76 -6.44
C LYS A 336 6.65 -18.09 -6.67
N GLY A 337 7.50 -17.06 -6.93
CA GLY A 337 8.96 -17.20 -6.95
C GLY A 337 9.70 -16.56 -8.11
N SER A 338 9.02 -16.06 -9.17
CA SER A 338 9.70 -15.45 -10.34
C SER A 338 10.10 -13.98 -10.14
N LEU A 339 9.69 -13.33 -9.04
CA LEU A 339 9.96 -11.91 -8.77
C LEU A 339 11.44 -11.54 -8.86
N VAL A 340 12.34 -12.41 -8.32
CA VAL A 340 13.78 -12.17 -8.34
C VAL A 340 14.33 -12.22 -9.79
N ASN A 341 13.71 -12.96 -10.70
CA ASN A 341 14.09 -12.95 -12.11
C ASN A 341 13.77 -11.59 -12.75
N THR A 342 12.59 -11.03 -12.43
CA THR A 342 12.23 -9.67 -12.84
C THR A 342 13.20 -8.64 -12.25
N PHE A 343 13.60 -8.77 -10.98
CA PHE A 343 14.60 -7.90 -10.36
C PHE A 343 15.94 -7.92 -11.13
N LYS A 344 16.42 -9.10 -11.53
CA LYS A 344 17.69 -9.24 -12.28
C LYS A 344 17.64 -8.61 -13.67
N GLU A 345 16.49 -8.67 -14.34
CA GLU A 345 16.32 -8.11 -15.68
C GLU A 345 16.16 -6.59 -15.65
N VAL A 346 15.33 -6.09 -14.73
CA VAL A 346 14.98 -4.66 -14.63
C VAL A 346 16.02 -3.87 -13.83
N ARG A 347 16.58 -4.47 -12.78
CA ARG A 347 17.48 -3.82 -11.81
C ARG A 347 16.85 -2.55 -11.24
N PRO A 348 15.77 -2.69 -10.43
CA PRO A 348 15.00 -1.57 -9.94
C PRO A 348 15.86 -0.63 -9.07
N THR A 349 15.48 0.64 -9.02
CA THR A 349 16.13 1.66 -8.18
C THR A 349 15.44 1.82 -6.84
N LEU A 350 14.17 1.45 -6.79
CA LEU A 350 13.29 1.47 -5.63
C LEU A 350 12.38 0.24 -5.68
N ILE A 351 12.18 -0.42 -4.55
CA ILE A 351 11.18 -1.47 -4.39
C ILE A 351 10.36 -1.25 -3.13
N PHE A 352 9.10 -1.64 -3.19
CA PHE A 352 8.22 -1.79 -2.05
C PHE A 352 7.76 -3.24 -1.96
N GLY A 353 7.80 -3.81 -0.77
CA GLY A 353 7.31 -5.15 -0.52
C GLY A 353 6.57 -5.25 0.79
N VAL A 354 5.61 -6.17 0.86
CA VAL A 354 5.03 -6.58 2.13
C VAL A 354 6.00 -7.52 2.87
N PRO A 355 5.94 -7.63 4.21
CA PRO A 355 6.89 -8.43 5.00
C PRO A 355 7.09 -9.84 4.46
N ARG A 356 6.01 -10.51 4.07
CA ARG A 356 6.06 -11.89 3.55
C ARG A 356 6.91 -12.05 2.29
N VAL A 357 7.02 -11.04 1.46
CA VAL A 357 7.90 -11.06 0.28
C VAL A 357 9.37 -11.11 0.71
N TYR A 358 9.74 -10.27 1.68
CA TYR A 358 11.10 -10.24 2.23
C TYR A 358 11.43 -11.51 3.01
N GLU A 359 10.49 -12.05 3.79
CA GLU A 359 10.63 -13.32 4.49
C GLU A 359 10.94 -14.46 3.51
N LYS A 360 10.20 -14.60 2.41
CA LYS A 360 10.46 -15.61 1.38
C LYS A 360 11.83 -15.43 0.71
N ILE A 361 12.23 -14.18 0.44
CA ILE A 361 13.58 -13.89 -0.08
C ILE A 361 14.64 -14.31 0.94
N MET A 362 14.44 -13.98 2.21
CA MET A 362 15.32 -14.35 3.32
C MET A 362 15.47 -15.86 3.45
N GLU A 363 14.37 -16.61 3.48
CA GLU A 363 14.33 -18.06 3.57
C GLU A 363 15.16 -18.71 2.43
N LYS A 364 14.91 -18.28 1.20
CA LYS A 364 15.63 -18.79 0.01
C LYS A 364 17.12 -18.45 0.06
N MET A 365 17.46 -17.24 0.51
CA MET A 365 18.86 -16.85 0.65
C MET A 365 19.58 -17.58 1.78
N LYS A 366 18.91 -17.82 2.93
CA LYS A 366 19.46 -18.66 4.01
C LYS A 366 19.75 -20.08 3.52
N ALA A 367 18.83 -20.68 2.76
CA ALA A 367 19.01 -22.02 2.18
C ALA A 367 20.23 -22.08 1.22
N ILE A 368 20.38 -21.09 0.33
CA ILE A 368 21.56 -20.99 -0.55
C ILE A 368 22.84 -20.77 0.27
N GLY A 369 22.78 -19.90 1.29
CA GLY A 369 23.92 -19.58 2.15
C GLY A 369 24.46 -20.79 2.93
N GLN A 370 23.59 -21.74 3.31
CA GLN A 370 23.97 -22.97 4.03
C GLN A 370 24.79 -23.92 3.16
N GLN A 371 24.73 -23.81 1.83
CA GLN A 371 25.54 -24.61 0.91
C GLN A 371 27.01 -24.17 0.87
N ASN A 372 27.33 -22.98 1.37
CA ASN A 372 28.70 -22.50 1.49
C ASN A 372 29.43 -23.25 2.61
N THR A 373 30.64 -23.74 2.31
CA THR A 373 31.50 -24.46 3.25
C THR A 373 32.87 -23.81 3.41
N GLY A 374 33.61 -24.22 4.42
CA GLY A 374 35.00 -23.83 4.62
C GLY A 374 35.24 -22.32 4.75
N LEU A 375 36.27 -21.81 4.08
CA LEU A 375 36.68 -20.40 4.18
C LEU A 375 35.64 -19.44 3.63
N LYS A 376 34.90 -19.82 2.58
CA LYS A 376 33.81 -18.96 2.02
C LYS A 376 32.74 -18.67 3.04
N ARG A 377 32.36 -19.66 3.85
CA ARG A 377 31.37 -19.50 4.92
C ARG A 377 31.86 -18.53 5.97
N LYS A 378 33.10 -18.69 6.46
CA LYS A 378 33.71 -17.81 7.48
C LYS A 378 33.77 -16.35 7.01
N ILE A 379 34.19 -16.12 5.76
CA ILE A 379 34.24 -14.76 5.16
C ILE A 379 32.84 -14.15 5.07
N ALA A 380 31.83 -14.93 4.63
CA ALA A 380 30.46 -14.46 4.51
C ALA A 380 29.86 -14.11 5.89
N GLU A 381 30.10 -14.96 6.91
CA GLU A 381 29.63 -14.72 8.27
C GLU A 381 30.30 -13.47 8.88
N TYR A 382 31.61 -13.30 8.70
CA TYR A 382 32.33 -12.10 9.10
C TYR A 382 31.77 -10.85 8.43
N ALA A 383 31.60 -10.86 7.08
CA ALA A 383 31.07 -9.72 6.34
C ALA A 383 29.64 -9.35 6.80
N LYS A 384 28.79 -10.35 7.04
CA LYS A 384 27.45 -10.16 7.59
C LYS A 384 27.47 -9.53 9.00
N GLY A 385 28.34 -10.02 9.86
CA GLY A 385 28.50 -9.49 11.23
C GLY A 385 28.92 -8.02 11.23
N VAL A 386 29.90 -7.65 10.41
CA VAL A 386 30.37 -6.26 10.27
C VAL A 386 29.27 -5.39 9.67
N ALA A 387 28.54 -5.86 8.66
CA ALA A 387 27.45 -5.12 8.03
C ALA A 387 26.27 -4.89 8.99
N LEU A 388 25.89 -5.92 9.76
CA LEU A 388 24.85 -5.78 10.78
C LEU A 388 25.26 -4.73 11.83
N LYS A 389 26.46 -4.86 12.41
CA LYS A 389 26.97 -3.89 13.40
C LYS A 389 26.99 -2.47 12.84
N GLY A 390 27.42 -2.30 11.58
CA GLY A 390 27.49 -0.98 10.95
C GLY A 390 26.11 -0.37 10.72
N ASN A 391 25.12 -1.13 10.23
CA ASN A 391 23.75 -0.64 10.08
C ASN A 391 23.11 -0.31 11.44
N MET A 392 23.34 -1.15 12.49
CA MET A 392 22.89 -0.86 13.86
C MET A 392 23.56 0.39 14.46
N ASN A 393 24.82 0.64 14.14
CA ASN A 393 25.51 1.86 14.56
C ASN A 393 24.92 3.10 13.86
N LEU A 394 24.61 2.99 12.57
CA LEU A 394 23.95 4.09 11.82
C LEU A 394 22.58 4.44 12.42
N GLU A 395 21.78 3.45 12.86
CA GLU A 395 20.52 3.68 13.57
C GLU A 395 20.70 4.50 14.86
N LYS A 396 21.85 4.36 15.51
CA LYS A 396 22.20 5.03 16.78
C LYS A 396 23.02 6.32 16.57
N GLY A 397 23.25 6.75 15.33
CA GLY A 397 24.13 7.87 15.01
C GLY A 397 25.60 7.63 15.38
N GLN A 398 26.03 6.37 15.50
CA GLN A 398 27.39 5.98 15.89
C GLN A 398 28.29 5.75 14.66
N SER A 399 29.60 5.74 14.87
CA SER A 399 30.60 5.51 13.84
C SER A 399 30.56 4.09 13.27
N LEU A 400 30.93 3.96 12.00
CA LEU A 400 31.01 2.67 11.31
C LEU A 400 32.13 1.79 11.89
N PRO A 401 31.91 0.46 11.97
CA PRO A 401 32.92 -0.45 12.51
C PRO A 401 34.12 -0.60 11.57
N PHE A 402 35.24 -0.97 12.12
CA PHE A 402 36.42 -1.36 11.31
C PHE A 402 36.05 -2.50 10.35
N GLY A 403 36.55 -2.40 9.11
CA GLY A 403 36.28 -3.40 8.06
C GLY A 403 34.95 -3.19 7.30
N TRP A 404 34.16 -2.16 7.61
CA TRP A 404 32.89 -1.86 6.94
C TRP A 404 32.99 -1.80 5.42
N THR A 405 33.97 -1.05 4.88
CA THR A 405 34.15 -0.88 3.44
C THR A 405 34.42 -2.22 2.74
N LEU A 406 35.26 -3.07 3.34
CA LEU A 406 35.55 -4.40 2.80
C LEU A 406 34.34 -5.32 2.88
N ALA A 407 33.66 -5.34 4.02
CA ALA A 407 32.45 -6.17 4.21
C ALA A 407 31.36 -5.80 3.21
N THR A 408 31.06 -4.51 3.04
CA THR A 408 30.02 -4.04 2.10
C THR A 408 30.41 -4.28 0.65
N ALA A 409 31.69 -4.19 0.29
CA ALA A 409 32.19 -4.56 -1.04
C ALA A 409 31.99 -6.05 -1.33
N LEU A 410 32.22 -6.93 -0.37
CA LEU A 410 31.95 -8.37 -0.50
C LEU A 410 30.44 -8.64 -0.66
N LEU A 411 29.60 -7.98 0.15
CA LEU A 411 28.15 -8.14 0.13
C LEU A 411 27.50 -7.53 -1.12
N LYS A 412 28.17 -6.64 -1.86
CA LYS A 412 27.68 -6.12 -3.14
C LYS A 412 27.36 -7.25 -4.13
N LYS A 413 28.09 -8.38 -4.07
CA LYS A 413 27.79 -9.58 -4.89
C LYS A 413 26.39 -10.14 -4.60
N VAL A 414 25.92 -10.06 -3.36
CA VAL A 414 24.57 -10.49 -2.96
C VAL A 414 23.51 -9.59 -3.60
N ARG A 415 23.71 -8.27 -3.57
CA ARG A 415 22.80 -7.32 -4.24
C ARG A 415 22.71 -7.57 -5.74
N VAL A 416 23.85 -7.81 -6.40
CA VAL A 416 23.89 -8.16 -7.83
C VAL A 416 23.16 -9.48 -8.11
N ALA A 417 23.37 -10.51 -7.28
CA ALA A 417 22.69 -11.80 -7.42
C ALA A 417 21.17 -11.72 -7.27
N LEU A 418 20.67 -10.73 -6.51
CA LEU A 418 19.25 -10.42 -6.36
C LEU A 418 18.73 -9.45 -7.44
N GLY A 419 19.58 -8.82 -8.23
CA GLY A 419 19.20 -7.74 -9.15
C GLY A 419 18.92 -6.40 -8.44
N LEU A 420 19.38 -6.24 -7.19
CA LEU A 420 19.16 -5.04 -6.37
C LEU A 420 20.40 -4.14 -6.27
N ASP A 421 21.34 -4.29 -7.17
CA ASP A 421 22.61 -3.55 -7.16
C ASP A 421 22.42 -2.04 -7.47
N ARG A 422 21.34 -1.65 -8.15
CA ARG A 422 20.92 -0.27 -8.38
C ARG A 422 19.88 0.22 -7.36
N CYS A 423 19.29 -0.69 -6.59
CA CYS A 423 18.24 -0.36 -5.65
C CYS A 423 18.79 0.48 -4.48
N ARG A 424 18.28 1.69 -4.34
CA ARG A 424 18.69 2.61 -3.28
C ARG A 424 17.86 2.42 -2.01
N LEU A 425 16.58 2.16 -2.18
CA LEU A 425 15.59 2.06 -1.12
C LEU A 425 14.75 0.78 -1.28
N CYS A 426 14.72 0.00 -0.24
CA CYS A 426 13.87 -1.18 -0.12
C CYS A 426 12.84 -0.88 0.98
N PHE A 427 11.64 -0.48 0.59
CA PHE A 427 10.55 -0.19 1.52
C PHE A 427 9.79 -1.45 1.92
N VAL A 428 9.37 -1.50 3.18
CA VAL A 428 8.50 -2.54 3.72
C VAL A 428 7.34 -1.90 4.48
N GLY A 429 6.14 -2.45 4.32
CA GLY A 429 4.96 -1.92 5.02
C GLY A 429 3.69 -2.71 4.73
N ALA A 430 2.56 -2.11 5.00
CA ALA A 430 1.22 -2.68 4.91
C ALA A 430 0.93 -3.83 5.90
N ALA A 431 1.92 -4.35 6.62
CA ALA A 431 1.79 -5.30 7.72
C ALA A 431 3.03 -5.19 8.63
N PRO A 432 2.96 -5.66 9.89
CA PRO A 432 4.11 -5.69 10.78
C PRO A 432 5.23 -6.57 10.24
N VAL A 433 6.47 -6.10 10.33
CA VAL A 433 7.68 -6.83 9.94
C VAL A 433 8.43 -7.31 11.19
N THR A 434 8.97 -8.53 11.13
CA THR A 434 9.72 -9.09 12.27
C THR A 434 11.11 -8.48 12.37
N MET A 435 11.63 -8.31 13.61
CA MET A 435 12.99 -7.87 13.85
C MET A 435 14.04 -8.80 13.22
N GLU A 436 13.76 -10.10 13.14
CA GLU A 436 14.62 -11.06 12.46
C GLU A 436 14.80 -10.71 10.99
N THR A 437 13.70 -10.41 10.30
CA THR A 437 13.73 -10.01 8.88
C THR A 437 14.52 -8.70 8.70
N LEU A 438 14.26 -7.68 9.51
CA LEU A 438 15.00 -6.42 9.46
C LEU A 438 16.51 -6.64 9.66
N ARG A 439 16.90 -7.33 10.72
CA ARG A 439 18.31 -7.62 11.05
C ARG A 439 19.00 -8.49 10.00
N TYR A 440 18.27 -9.45 9.42
CA TYR A 440 18.79 -10.23 8.31
C TYR A 440 19.17 -9.37 7.11
N PHE A 441 18.26 -8.51 6.65
CA PHE A 441 18.53 -7.63 5.51
C PHE A 441 19.60 -6.59 5.82
N GLN A 442 19.68 -6.08 7.04
CA GLN A 442 20.80 -5.24 7.50
C GLN A 442 22.12 -5.99 7.43
N SER A 443 22.14 -7.29 7.80
CA SER A 443 23.36 -8.09 7.77
C SER A 443 23.93 -8.31 6.36
N ILE A 444 23.10 -8.23 5.33
CA ILE A 444 23.52 -8.29 3.92
C ILE A 444 23.63 -6.91 3.26
N ASN A 445 23.63 -5.86 4.07
CA ASN A 445 23.70 -4.46 3.66
C ASN A 445 22.58 -4.02 2.70
N ILE A 446 21.36 -4.49 2.95
CA ILE A 446 20.12 -4.09 2.28
C ILE A 446 19.12 -3.65 3.38
N PRO A 447 19.33 -2.51 4.07
CA PRO A 447 18.40 -2.09 5.10
C PRO A 447 16.99 -1.89 4.51
N LEU A 448 15.99 -2.37 5.23
CA LEU A 448 14.58 -2.16 4.90
C LEU A 448 14.10 -0.90 5.59
N PHE A 449 13.38 -0.06 4.85
CA PHE A 449 12.80 1.18 5.33
C PHE A 449 11.31 0.95 5.58
N GLU A 450 10.92 0.98 6.85
CA GLU A 450 9.55 0.78 7.24
C GLU A 450 8.70 2.00 6.90
N LEU A 451 7.46 1.77 6.44
CA LEU A 451 6.48 2.81 6.21
C LEU A 451 5.10 2.38 6.70
N PHE A 452 4.31 3.35 7.11
CA PHE A 452 2.95 3.12 7.57
C PHE A 452 1.97 4.07 6.89
N GLY A 453 0.78 3.55 6.62
CA GLY A 453 -0.34 4.26 6.04
C GLY A 453 -1.51 3.33 5.73
N MET A 454 -2.60 3.91 5.31
CA MET A 454 -3.85 3.23 5.05
C MET A 454 -4.54 3.81 3.81
N SER A 455 -5.64 3.23 3.35
CA SER A 455 -6.37 3.78 2.21
C SER A 455 -6.92 5.17 2.51
N GLU A 456 -7.36 5.38 3.73
CA GLU A 456 -7.91 6.63 4.25
C GLU A 456 -6.86 7.74 4.40
N THR A 457 -5.55 7.42 4.29
CA THR A 457 -4.45 8.39 4.20
C THR A 457 -3.82 8.44 2.82
N SER A 458 -4.51 7.95 1.78
CA SER A 458 -4.02 7.92 0.39
C SER A 458 -2.67 7.21 0.24
N GLY A 459 -2.38 6.24 1.10
CA GLY A 459 -1.11 5.53 1.17
C GLY A 459 -0.27 5.93 2.38
N PRO A 460 1.07 6.01 2.26
CA PRO A 460 1.95 6.28 3.39
C PRO A 460 1.79 7.70 3.92
N HIS A 461 1.82 7.86 5.23
CA HIS A 461 1.88 9.16 5.92
C HIS A 461 3.10 9.28 6.85
N SER A 462 3.73 8.16 7.19
CA SER A 462 5.01 8.09 7.87
C SER A 462 5.94 7.10 7.20
N MET A 463 7.23 7.35 7.21
CA MET A 463 8.23 6.44 6.67
C MET A 463 9.62 6.67 7.25
N SER A 464 10.38 5.58 7.36
CA SER A 464 11.81 5.62 7.61
C SER A 464 12.55 6.10 6.37
N ILE A 465 13.56 6.93 6.56
CA ILE A 465 14.44 7.42 5.50
C ILE A 465 15.91 7.29 5.92
N PRO A 466 16.85 7.28 4.97
CA PRO A 466 18.27 7.26 5.30
C PRO A 466 18.65 8.37 6.29
N GLY A 467 19.32 8.01 7.37
CA GLY A 467 19.69 8.92 8.47
C GLY A 467 18.66 9.02 9.61
N HIS A 468 17.44 8.50 9.42
CA HIS A 468 16.37 8.46 10.43
C HIS A 468 15.72 7.08 10.52
N VAL A 469 16.53 6.02 10.45
CA VAL A 469 16.06 4.64 10.58
C VAL A 469 16.13 4.20 12.03
N VAL A 470 15.01 3.69 12.54
CA VAL A 470 14.94 2.96 13.80
C VAL A 470 14.17 1.68 13.53
N SER A 471 14.82 0.53 13.60
CA SER A 471 14.18 -0.75 13.32
C SER A 471 12.99 -1.01 14.26
N GLY A 472 11.84 -1.39 13.68
CA GLY A 472 10.57 -1.56 14.37
C GLY A 472 9.75 -0.28 14.50
N SER A 473 10.27 0.86 14.01
CA SER A 473 9.52 2.10 13.86
C SER A 473 9.07 2.26 12.40
N CYS A 474 7.84 2.73 12.21
CA CYS A 474 7.31 3.14 10.90
C CYS A 474 7.85 4.50 10.41
N GLY A 475 8.95 4.97 11.03
CA GLY A 475 9.60 6.23 10.68
C GLY A 475 8.90 7.46 11.25
N ILE A 476 9.19 8.61 10.64
CA ILE A 476 8.67 9.92 11.03
C ILE A 476 7.55 10.35 10.07
N ALA A 477 6.71 11.29 10.50
CA ALA A 477 5.70 11.91 9.65
C ALA A 477 6.32 12.48 8.38
N MET A 478 5.66 12.31 7.25
CA MET A 478 6.01 13.05 6.04
C MET A 478 5.75 14.55 6.25
N GLU A 479 6.50 15.39 5.56
CA GLU A 479 6.36 16.84 5.68
C GLU A 479 4.94 17.30 5.32
N GLY A 480 4.32 18.14 6.18
CA GLY A 480 2.93 18.58 6.03
C GLY A 480 1.88 17.59 6.57
N VAL A 481 2.30 16.45 7.09
CA VAL A 481 1.45 15.50 7.82
C VAL A 481 1.54 15.78 9.32
N LYS A 482 0.38 15.85 9.97
CA LYS A 482 0.29 15.99 11.43
C LYS A 482 -0.18 14.66 12.03
N MET A 483 0.52 14.20 13.06
CA MET A 483 0.17 13.01 13.83
C MET A 483 0.05 13.37 15.30
N LYS A 484 -0.87 12.72 16.01
CA LYS A 484 -0.99 12.76 17.47
C LYS A 484 -1.46 11.40 17.99
N ILE A 485 -1.18 11.12 19.22
CA ILE A 485 -1.78 10.02 19.96
C ILE A 485 -2.96 10.57 20.77
N ALA A 486 -4.11 9.93 20.69
CA ALA A 486 -5.28 10.27 21.48
C ALA A 486 -5.50 9.23 22.56
N ASN A 487 -5.93 9.67 23.74
CA ASN A 487 -6.20 8.81 24.90
C ASN A 487 -4.98 7.95 25.28
N GLU A 488 -3.82 8.60 25.48
CA GLU A 488 -2.57 7.96 25.86
C GLU A 488 -2.71 7.24 27.21
N ASP A 489 -2.18 6.01 27.26
CA ASP A 489 -1.97 5.27 28.51
C ASP A 489 -0.66 5.69 29.19
N ASP A 490 -0.34 5.07 30.34
CA ASP A 490 0.86 5.38 31.13
C ASP A 490 2.18 5.11 30.37
N ASP A 491 2.12 4.25 29.32
CA ASP A 491 3.24 3.91 28.45
C ASP A 491 3.30 4.78 27.17
N GLY A 492 2.39 5.76 27.03
CA GLY A 492 2.27 6.66 25.89
C GLY A 492 1.65 6.02 24.65
N ASN A 493 0.97 4.88 24.79
CA ASN A 493 0.20 4.28 23.71
C ASN A 493 -1.24 4.81 23.72
N GLY A 494 -1.79 5.01 22.55
CA GLY A 494 -3.17 5.42 22.37
C GLY A 494 -3.56 5.37 20.89
N GLU A 495 -4.72 5.89 20.54
CA GLU A 495 -5.16 5.89 19.16
C GLU A 495 -4.35 6.88 18.31
N LEU A 496 -3.76 6.39 17.23
CA LEU A 496 -3.13 7.25 16.23
C LEU A 496 -4.17 8.06 15.48
N CYS A 497 -4.05 9.38 15.56
CA CYS A 497 -4.84 10.33 14.78
C CYS A 497 -3.94 11.07 13.79
N VAL A 498 -4.43 11.25 12.55
CA VAL A 498 -3.67 11.83 11.45
C VAL A 498 -4.45 12.96 10.78
N LYS A 499 -3.78 14.05 10.39
CA LYS A 499 -4.41 15.19 9.71
C LYS A 499 -3.49 15.75 8.62
N GLY A 500 -4.09 16.13 7.48
CA GLY A 500 -3.38 16.75 6.35
C GLY A 500 -4.10 16.55 5.02
N ARG A 501 -3.53 17.06 3.94
CA ARG A 501 -4.09 16.99 2.57
C ARG A 501 -4.20 15.56 2.01
N HIS A 502 -3.48 14.61 2.57
CA HIS A 502 -3.50 13.20 2.22
C HIS A 502 -4.69 12.42 2.80
N VAL A 503 -5.44 13.03 3.74
CA VAL A 503 -6.61 12.39 4.35
C VAL A 503 -7.76 12.34 3.35
N PHE A 504 -8.40 11.19 3.23
CA PHE A 504 -9.45 10.87 2.27
C PHE A 504 -10.69 11.80 2.38
N MET A 505 -11.52 11.76 1.35
CA MET A 505 -12.74 12.59 1.31
C MET A 505 -13.88 12.03 2.17
N GLY A 506 -13.85 10.77 2.56
CA GLY A 506 -14.89 10.03 3.26
C GLY A 506 -15.23 8.71 2.57
N TYR A 507 -16.15 7.95 3.14
CA TYR A 507 -16.61 6.69 2.57
C TYR A 507 -17.84 6.93 1.68
N LEU A 508 -17.80 6.43 0.43
CA LEU A 508 -18.89 6.56 -0.54
C LEU A 508 -20.21 6.05 0.05
N MET A 509 -21.22 6.90 0.08
CA MET A 509 -22.59 6.64 0.60
C MET A 509 -22.62 6.08 2.04
N ASN A 510 -21.63 6.39 2.87
CA ASN A 510 -21.57 5.88 4.23
C ASN A 510 -21.21 7.02 5.23
N GLU A 511 -22.20 7.79 5.58
CA GLU A 511 -22.03 8.96 6.46
C GLU A 511 -21.67 8.55 7.88
N GLU A 512 -22.31 7.52 8.42
CA GLU A 512 -22.06 7.01 9.77
C GLU A 512 -20.57 6.67 9.96
N LYS A 513 -20.03 5.84 9.07
CA LYS A 513 -18.63 5.44 9.17
C LYS A 513 -17.65 6.57 8.83
N THR A 514 -18.07 7.55 8.04
CA THR A 514 -17.26 8.75 7.78
C THR A 514 -17.13 9.59 9.04
N LYS A 515 -18.23 9.85 9.73
CA LYS A 515 -18.24 10.61 11.01
C LYS A 515 -17.55 9.88 12.17
N GLU A 516 -17.57 8.53 12.19
CA GLU A 516 -16.78 7.75 13.15
C GLU A 516 -15.27 7.85 12.90
N THR A 517 -14.87 8.10 11.66
CA THR A 517 -13.46 8.07 11.23
C THR A 517 -12.86 9.48 11.16
N LEU A 518 -13.65 10.50 10.83
CA LEU A 518 -13.21 11.89 10.72
C LEU A 518 -13.93 12.74 11.79
N ASP A 519 -13.16 13.40 12.66
CA ASP A 519 -13.71 14.33 13.63
C ASP A 519 -13.97 15.71 13.00
N GLU A 520 -14.68 16.59 13.74
CA GLU A 520 -15.03 17.95 13.30
C GLU A 520 -13.79 18.84 13.08
N ALA A 521 -12.69 18.54 13.75
CA ALA A 521 -11.42 19.26 13.59
C ALA A 521 -10.61 18.76 12.38
N GLY A 522 -11.07 17.74 11.65
CA GLY A 522 -10.44 17.15 10.47
C GLY A 522 -9.33 16.16 10.79
N TRP A 523 -9.31 15.58 12.00
CA TRP A 523 -8.44 14.45 12.33
C TRP A 523 -9.08 13.14 11.89
N LEU A 524 -8.29 12.30 11.28
CA LEU A 524 -8.63 10.92 10.98
C LEU A 524 -8.25 10.05 12.19
N HIS A 525 -9.21 9.33 12.74
CA HIS A 525 -9.06 8.30 13.74
C HIS A 525 -8.74 6.97 13.06
N SER A 526 -7.49 6.50 13.19
CA SER A 526 -7.02 5.35 12.42
C SER A 526 -7.56 4.01 12.92
N GLY A 527 -7.93 3.93 14.19
CA GLY A 527 -8.23 2.69 14.89
C GLY A 527 -6.99 1.82 15.14
N ASP A 528 -5.78 2.33 14.85
CA ASP A 528 -4.52 1.69 15.20
C ASP A 528 -3.99 2.28 16.51
N ILE A 529 -3.45 1.42 17.37
CA ILE A 529 -2.82 1.82 18.63
C ILE A 529 -1.34 2.04 18.33
N ALA A 530 -0.84 3.19 18.77
CA ALA A 530 0.53 3.58 18.48
C ALA A 530 1.11 4.43 19.62
N ARG A 531 2.42 4.63 19.58
CA ARG A 531 3.13 5.65 20.36
C ARG A 531 4.09 6.41 19.45
N ILE A 532 4.37 7.65 19.79
CA ILE A 532 5.36 8.50 19.12
C ILE A 532 6.46 8.82 20.13
N ASP A 533 7.71 8.51 19.79
CA ASP A 533 8.83 8.83 20.70
C ASP A 533 9.23 10.32 20.60
N GLN A 534 10.16 10.72 21.47
CA GLN A 534 10.70 12.10 21.54
C GLN A 534 11.40 12.57 20.26
N ASN A 535 11.74 11.66 19.35
CA ASN A 535 12.35 11.93 18.05
C ASN A 535 11.32 11.94 16.91
N GLY A 536 10.03 11.81 17.24
CA GLY A 536 8.95 11.74 16.26
C GLY A 536 8.79 10.39 15.56
N GLN A 537 9.46 9.34 16.04
CA GLN A 537 9.37 7.99 15.49
C GLN A 537 8.04 7.33 15.87
N LEU A 538 7.30 6.87 14.88
CA LEU A 538 6.01 6.21 15.06
C LEU A 538 6.18 4.70 15.26
N PHE A 539 5.61 4.17 16.33
CA PHE A 539 5.57 2.73 16.62
C PHE A 539 4.12 2.26 16.68
N ILE A 540 3.75 1.33 15.81
CA ILE A 540 2.41 0.71 15.83
C ILE A 540 2.46 -0.48 16.78
N THR A 541 1.64 -0.44 17.82
CA THR A 541 1.61 -1.47 18.88
C THR A 541 0.38 -2.38 18.80
N GLY A 542 -0.68 -2.00 18.05
CA GLY A 542 -1.86 -2.84 17.89
C GLY A 542 -2.95 -2.19 17.06
N ARG A 543 -4.15 -2.82 17.14
CA ARG A 543 -5.39 -2.28 16.58
C ARG A 543 -6.49 -2.31 17.62
N ILE A 544 -7.26 -1.25 17.75
CA ILE A 544 -8.37 -1.14 18.70
C ILE A 544 -9.37 -2.31 18.52
N LYS A 545 -9.74 -2.61 17.27
CA LYS A 545 -10.69 -3.67 16.93
C LYS A 545 -10.13 -5.11 17.04
N GLU A 546 -8.82 -5.24 17.18
CA GLU A 546 -8.13 -6.54 17.33
C GLU A 546 -7.65 -6.75 18.76
N LEU A 547 -7.86 -5.78 19.66
CA LEU A 547 -7.58 -5.98 21.07
C LEU A 547 -8.38 -7.15 21.61
N ILE A 548 -7.68 -8.01 22.33
CA ILE A 548 -8.29 -9.09 23.09
C ILE A 548 -8.66 -8.52 24.45
N ILE A 549 -9.94 -8.50 24.75
CA ILE A 549 -10.43 -8.11 26.09
C ILE A 549 -10.65 -9.39 26.88
N THR A 550 -9.74 -9.67 27.80
CA THR A 550 -9.83 -10.87 28.63
C THR A 550 -11.04 -10.83 29.58
N ALA A 551 -11.41 -11.96 30.16
CA ALA A 551 -12.46 -12.03 31.21
C ALA A 551 -12.14 -11.18 32.45
N GLY A 552 -10.85 -10.83 32.65
CA GLY A 552 -10.38 -9.93 33.70
C GLY A 552 -10.48 -8.45 33.33
N GLY A 553 -10.89 -8.12 32.07
CA GLY A 553 -11.01 -6.75 31.58
C GLY A 553 -9.70 -6.14 31.07
N GLU A 554 -8.61 -6.89 30.95
CA GLU A 554 -7.35 -6.39 30.39
C GLU A 554 -7.42 -6.33 28.87
N ASN A 555 -6.95 -5.21 28.29
CA ASN A 555 -6.82 -5.01 26.85
C ASN A 555 -5.44 -5.49 26.40
N ILE A 556 -5.39 -6.49 25.53
CA ILE A 556 -4.15 -7.12 25.08
C ILE A 556 -4.04 -7.01 23.57
N ALA A 557 -2.94 -6.42 23.09
CA ALA A 557 -2.60 -6.41 21.67
C ALA A 557 -2.00 -7.78 21.29
N PRO A 558 -2.62 -8.57 20.39
CA PRO A 558 -2.15 -9.92 20.09
C PRO A 558 -0.88 -9.97 19.24
N VAL A 559 -0.69 -9.02 18.32
CA VAL A 559 0.38 -9.05 17.31
C VAL A 559 1.79 -9.05 17.92
N PRO A 560 2.12 -8.27 18.95
CA PRO A 560 3.44 -8.34 19.60
C PRO A 560 3.73 -9.73 20.18
N ILE A 561 2.74 -10.38 20.79
CA ILE A 561 2.87 -11.72 21.38
C ILE A 561 3.09 -12.78 20.27
N GLU A 562 2.32 -12.69 19.19
CA GLU A 562 2.46 -13.58 18.03
C GLU A 562 3.82 -13.47 17.36
N ASN A 563 4.35 -12.26 17.27
CA ASN A 563 5.69 -12.01 16.74
C ASN A 563 6.78 -12.54 17.66
N ALA A 564 6.61 -12.43 18.98
CA ALA A 564 7.53 -13.01 19.96
C ALA A 564 7.57 -14.53 19.85
N ILE A 565 6.41 -15.19 19.75
CA ILE A 565 6.32 -16.65 19.57
C ILE A 565 7.02 -17.09 18.26
N LYS A 566 6.77 -16.40 17.15
CA LYS A 566 7.43 -16.72 15.87
C LYS A 566 8.93 -16.50 15.89
N ALA A 567 9.41 -15.52 16.65
CA ALA A 567 10.85 -15.25 16.78
C ALA A 567 11.58 -16.39 17.52
N GLU A 568 10.93 -16.98 18.52
CA GLU A 568 11.47 -18.09 19.32
C GLU A 568 11.35 -19.46 18.64
N LEU A 569 10.43 -19.61 17.67
CA LEU A 569 10.06 -20.89 17.08
C LEU A 569 10.16 -20.89 15.55
N PRO A 570 11.35 -21.14 14.99
CA PRO A 570 11.55 -21.14 13.53
C PRO A 570 10.71 -22.13 12.73
N ILE A 571 10.13 -23.14 13.38
CA ILE A 571 9.22 -24.10 12.76
C ILE A 571 7.82 -23.52 12.53
N ILE A 572 7.45 -22.43 13.21
CA ILE A 572 6.12 -21.83 13.14
C ILE A 572 6.04 -20.85 11.95
N ASN A 573 5.02 -21.03 11.12
CA ASN A 573 4.72 -20.09 10.03
C ASN A 573 3.77 -18.98 10.48
N ASN A 574 2.66 -19.37 11.14
CA ASN A 574 1.69 -18.43 11.68
C ASN A 574 1.40 -18.73 13.15
N ALA A 575 1.23 -17.67 13.93
CA ALA A 575 0.72 -17.71 15.28
C ALA A 575 -0.50 -16.79 15.36
N MET A 576 -1.57 -17.22 16.01
CA MET A 576 -2.77 -16.42 16.27
C MET A 576 -3.18 -16.55 17.72
N VAL A 577 -3.02 -15.47 18.47
CA VAL A 577 -3.43 -15.40 19.89
C VAL A 577 -4.96 -15.31 20.00
N ILE A 578 -5.50 -16.03 20.96
CA ILE A 578 -6.92 -16.16 21.28
C ILE A 578 -7.09 -15.89 22.77
N GLY A 579 -8.12 -15.16 23.17
CA GLY A 579 -8.33 -14.84 24.58
C GLY A 579 -9.50 -13.90 24.86
N ASP A 580 -10.21 -13.45 23.80
CA ASP A 580 -11.35 -12.54 23.97
C ASP A 580 -12.41 -13.18 24.87
N LYS A 581 -12.75 -12.47 25.97
CA LYS A 581 -13.67 -12.94 27.03
C LYS A 581 -13.26 -14.26 27.68
N LYS A 582 -11.98 -14.66 27.56
CA LYS A 582 -11.45 -15.91 28.16
C LYS A 582 -10.60 -15.61 29.40
N LYS A 583 -10.42 -16.65 30.27
CA LYS A 583 -9.66 -16.52 31.52
C LYS A 583 -8.16 -16.35 31.33
N PHE A 584 -7.62 -16.78 30.19
CA PHE A 584 -6.20 -16.72 29.82
C PHE A 584 -6.04 -16.72 28.32
N LEU A 585 -4.83 -16.40 27.85
CA LEU A 585 -4.50 -16.45 26.43
C LEU A 585 -4.13 -17.87 26.00
N SER A 586 -4.61 -18.24 24.81
CA SER A 586 -4.20 -19.42 24.07
C SER A 586 -3.72 -19.04 22.67
N CYS A 587 -3.09 -19.95 21.95
CA CYS A 587 -2.58 -19.68 20.62
C CYS A 587 -2.87 -20.81 19.62
N PHE A 588 -3.32 -20.46 18.40
CA PHE A 588 -3.22 -21.34 17.25
C PHE A 588 -1.87 -21.17 16.59
N LEU A 589 -1.23 -22.28 16.25
CA LEU A 589 0.04 -22.34 15.57
C LEU A 589 -0.12 -23.12 14.27
N THR A 590 0.55 -22.69 13.22
CA THR A 590 0.70 -23.45 11.98
C THR A 590 2.19 -23.68 11.70
N LEU A 591 2.54 -24.87 11.20
CA LEU A 591 3.92 -25.20 10.89
C LEU A 591 4.32 -24.68 9.51
N GLN A 592 5.62 -24.51 9.29
CA GLN A 592 6.17 -24.13 8.00
C GLN A 592 6.10 -25.31 7.03
N VAL A 593 5.19 -25.26 6.07
CA VAL A 593 4.96 -26.27 5.06
C VAL A 593 5.26 -25.78 3.65
N ASN A 594 5.48 -26.72 2.73
CA ASN A 594 5.54 -26.41 1.31
C ASN A 594 4.16 -25.97 0.82
N VAL A 595 4.14 -25.05 -0.14
CA VAL A 595 2.90 -24.54 -0.75
C VAL A 595 2.90 -24.94 -2.22
N ASN A 596 1.79 -25.51 -2.68
CA ASN A 596 1.62 -25.82 -4.11
C ASN A 596 1.71 -24.52 -4.91
N PRO A 597 2.65 -24.39 -5.84
CA PRO A 597 2.88 -23.14 -6.57
C PRO A 597 1.73 -22.75 -7.49
N ASP A 598 0.93 -23.71 -7.97
CA ASP A 598 -0.16 -23.45 -8.90
C ASP A 598 -1.44 -23.04 -8.18
N THR A 599 -1.79 -23.75 -7.11
CA THR A 599 -3.04 -23.53 -6.38
C THR A 599 -2.91 -22.62 -5.19
N GLY A 600 -1.70 -22.39 -4.65
CA GLY A 600 -1.46 -21.67 -3.41
C GLY A 600 -1.93 -22.43 -2.15
N VAL A 601 -2.28 -23.71 -2.28
CA VAL A 601 -2.73 -24.55 -1.17
C VAL A 601 -1.52 -25.10 -0.41
N PRO A 602 -1.46 -24.99 0.93
CA PRO A 602 -0.43 -25.61 1.74
C PRO A 602 -0.48 -27.13 1.64
N SER A 603 0.70 -27.77 1.51
CA SER A 603 0.83 -29.23 1.58
C SER A 603 0.97 -29.69 3.03
N ASP A 604 1.00 -30.99 3.24
CA ASP A 604 1.32 -31.60 4.55
C ASP A 604 2.83 -31.62 4.81
N ASP A 605 3.66 -31.53 3.75
CA ASP A 605 5.12 -31.64 3.84
C ASP A 605 5.73 -30.39 4.48
N LEU A 606 6.52 -30.59 5.52
CA LEU A 606 7.32 -29.53 6.14
C LEU A 606 8.36 -28.96 5.18
N THR A 607 8.68 -27.68 5.34
CA THR A 607 9.77 -27.07 4.60
C THR A 607 11.13 -27.66 5.01
N PRO A 608 12.17 -27.60 4.16
CA PRO A 608 13.51 -28.05 4.54
C PRO A 608 14.03 -27.40 5.82
N LEU A 609 13.64 -26.15 6.09
CA LEU A 609 14.01 -25.45 7.32
C LEU A 609 13.31 -26.06 8.55
N ALA A 610 12.02 -26.34 8.44
CA ALA A 610 11.25 -26.99 9.51
C ALA A 610 11.76 -28.41 9.79
N ILE A 611 12.06 -29.20 8.75
CA ILE A 611 12.65 -30.54 8.91
C ILE A 611 13.99 -30.46 9.64
N LYS A 612 14.85 -29.51 9.26
CA LYS A 612 16.15 -29.33 9.94
C LYS A 612 15.97 -28.92 11.40
N TYR A 613 14.96 -28.08 11.72
CA TYR A 613 14.63 -27.75 13.10
C TYR A 613 14.17 -29.00 13.85
N CYS A 614 13.27 -29.81 13.31
CA CYS A 614 12.85 -31.08 13.89
C CYS A 614 14.07 -31.98 14.22
N GLN A 615 14.97 -32.15 13.26
CA GLN A 615 16.20 -32.94 13.45
C GLN A 615 17.08 -32.36 14.59
N SER A 616 17.19 -31.05 14.72
CA SER A 616 17.99 -30.42 15.76
C SER A 616 17.46 -30.62 17.18
N ILE A 617 16.17 -30.91 17.30
CA ILE A 617 15.49 -31.23 18.58
C ILE A 617 15.24 -32.74 18.79
N GLY A 618 15.79 -33.58 17.89
CA GLY A 618 15.68 -35.04 17.99
C GLY A 618 14.39 -35.64 17.42
N SER A 619 13.64 -34.88 16.60
CA SER A 619 12.46 -35.37 15.87
C SER A 619 12.82 -35.73 14.44
N ASN A 620 12.21 -36.79 13.90
CA ASN A 620 12.35 -37.24 12.50
C ASN A 620 11.13 -36.84 11.65
N ALA A 621 10.19 -36.07 12.18
CA ALA A 621 8.97 -35.68 11.48
C ALA A 621 9.29 -34.87 10.18
N LYS A 622 8.59 -35.21 9.12
CA LYS A 622 8.68 -34.58 7.80
C LYS A 622 7.37 -33.96 7.36
N THR A 623 6.27 -34.30 8.02
CA THR A 623 4.92 -33.82 7.71
C THR A 623 4.23 -33.29 8.96
N VAL A 624 3.22 -32.45 8.78
CA VAL A 624 2.37 -31.97 9.87
C VAL A 624 1.61 -33.15 10.48
N SER A 625 1.12 -34.04 9.63
CA SER A 625 0.38 -35.24 10.07
C SER A 625 1.23 -36.13 10.96
N GLU A 626 2.52 -36.31 10.69
CA GLU A 626 3.43 -37.04 11.57
C GLU A 626 3.55 -36.37 12.94
N VAL A 627 3.76 -35.03 12.99
CA VAL A 627 3.82 -34.29 14.26
C VAL A 627 2.57 -34.47 15.09
N LEU A 628 1.40 -34.39 14.45
CA LEU A 628 0.11 -34.40 15.15
C LEU A 628 -0.33 -35.81 15.56
N SER A 629 -0.19 -36.81 14.67
CA SER A 629 -0.68 -38.18 14.93
C SER A 629 0.10 -38.90 16.02
N THR A 630 1.42 -38.68 16.07
CA THR A 630 2.29 -39.24 17.10
C THR A 630 2.39 -38.36 18.34
N LYS A 631 1.82 -37.14 18.31
CA LYS A 631 2.05 -36.10 19.34
C LYS A 631 3.54 -36.00 19.65
N ASP A 632 4.36 -35.81 18.59
CA ASP A 632 5.82 -35.82 18.67
C ASP A 632 6.30 -35.03 19.91
N GLU A 633 6.75 -35.76 20.94
CA GLU A 633 7.09 -35.19 22.24
C GLU A 633 8.19 -34.14 22.14
N ASN A 634 9.15 -34.34 21.26
CA ASN A 634 10.27 -33.39 21.05
C ASN A 634 9.76 -32.08 20.44
N VAL A 635 8.86 -32.17 19.45
CA VAL A 635 8.27 -30.99 18.82
C VAL A 635 7.35 -30.26 19.80
N MET A 636 6.47 -31.00 20.50
CA MET A 636 5.55 -30.38 21.48
C MET A 636 6.30 -29.71 22.61
N LYS A 637 7.35 -30.34 23.14
CA LYS A 637 8.22 -29.78 24.18
C LYS A 637 8.94 -28.52 23.69
N ALA A 638 9.56 -28.58 22.49
CA ALA A 638 10.26 -27.44 21.93
C ALA A 638 9.33 -26.23 21.69
N ILE A 639 8.08 -26.47 21.27
CA ILE A 639 7.08 -25.42 21.10
C ILE A 639 6.71 -24.82 22.45
N GLN A 640 6.46 -25.64 23.50
CA GLN A 640 6.16 -25.14 24.82
C GLN A 640 7.31 -24.29 25.37
N GLU A 641 8.55 -24.78 25.30
CA GLU A 641 9.74 -24.02 25.73
C GLU A 641 9.89 -22.69 24.96
N GLY A 642 9.57 -22.67 23.65
CA GLY A 642 9.60 -21.45 22.85
C GLY A 642 8.50 -20.45 23.25
N ILE A 643 7.30 -20.94 23.57
CA ILE A 643 6.23 -20.10 24.12
C ILE A 643 6.63 -19.55 25.50
N ASP A 644 7.26 -20.37 26.34
CA ASP A 644 7.71 -19.95 27.67
C ASP A 644 8.76 -18.82 27.55
N ARG A 645 9.72 -18.94 26.63
CA ARG A 645 10.68 -17.86 26.33
C ARG A 645 10.00 -16.61 25.78
N ALA A 646 9.02 -16.75 24.91
CA ALA A 646 8.24 -15.61 24.42
C ALA A 646 7.46 -14.93 25.58
N ASN A 647 6.94 -15.72 26.51
CA ASN A 647 6.23 -15.25 27.72
C ASN A 647 7.15 -14.50 28.72
N GLU A 648 8.46 -14.64 28.64
CA GLU A 648 9.41 -13.86 29.46
C GLU A 648 9.37 -12.37 29.11
N HIS A 649 8.98 -12.04 27.87
CA HIS A 649 8.82 -10.66 27.41
C HIS A 649 7.45 -10.05 27.71
N ALA A 650 6.54 -10.81 28.32
CA ALA A 650 5.19 -10.33 28.63
C ALA A 650 5.24 -9.29 29.76
N VAL A 651 4.62 -8.13 29.55
CA VAL A 651 4.55 -7.03 30.50
C VAL A 651 3.63 -7.37 31.70
N SER A 652 2.60 -8.18 31.48
CA SER A 652 1.70 -8.63 32.53
C SER A 652 1.48 -10.15 32.50
N ARG A 653 0.95 -10.70 33.59
CA ARG A 653 0.59 -12.12 33.64
C ARG A 653 -0.53 -12.49 32.65
N ALA A 654 -1.44 -11.56 32.38
CA ALA A 654 -2.53 -11.78 31.42
C ALA A 654 -2.07 -11.87 29.97
N GLN A 655 -0.90 -11.32 29.65
CA GLN A 655 -0.31 -11.41 28.31
C GLN A 655 0.39 -12.76 28.04
N LYS A 656 0.50 -13.64 29.03
CA LYS A 656 1.16 -14.95 28.88
C LYS A 656 0.24 -15.94 28.21
N VAL A 657 0.70 -16.54 27.12
CA VAL A 657 0.03 -17.66 26.46
C VAL A 657 0.21 -18.92 27.29
N GLN A 658 -0.91 -19.57 27.64
CA GLN A 658 -0.92 -20.75 28.56
C GLN A 658 -1.16 -22.05 27.83
N LYS A 659 -1.93 -22.05 26.74
CA LYS A 659 -2.22 -23.25 25.93
C LYS A 659 -2.06 -22.98 24.47
N PHE A 660 -1.76 -24.00 23.69
CA PHE A 660 -1.68 -23.89 22.23
C PHE A 660 -2.28 -25.11 21.52
N ILE A 661 -2.65 -24.92 20.25
CA ILE A 661 -3.02 -26.00 19.32
C ILE A 661 -2.23 -25.78 18.03
N ILE A 662 -1.61 -26.84 17.51
CA ILE A 662 -1.08 -26.86 16.15
C ILE A 662 -2.22 -27.26 15.22
N LEU A 663 -2.49 -26.42 14.20
CA LEU A 663 -3.52 -26.70 13.20
C LEU A 663 -2.95 -27.64 12.12
N GLU A 664 -3.84 -28.47 11.56
CA GLU A 664 -3.49 -29.47 10.53
C GLU A 664 -3.04 -28.85 9.21
N LYS A 665 -3.49 -27.63 8.93
CA LYS A 665 -3.18 -26.91 7.70
C LYS A 665 -2.74 -25.50 8.02
N ASP A 666 -1.76 -25.04 7.26
CA ASP A 666 -1.33 -23.64 7.34
C ASP A 666 -2.38 -22.69 6.79
N PHE A 667 -2.37 -21.43 7.24
CA PHE A 667 -3.25 -20.39 6.74
C PHE A 667 -2.92 -20.04 5.29
N SER A 668 -3.96 -19.83 4.48
CA SER A 668 -3.79 -19.61 3.05
C SER A 668 -4.84 -18.67 2.46
N LEU A 669 -4.54 -18.13 1.27
CA LEU A 669 -5.52 -17.39 0.48
C LEU A 669 -6.71 -18.27 0.05
N PRO A 670 -6.47 -19.47 -0.50
CA PRO A 670 -7.58 -20.37 -0.88
C PRO A 670 -8.41 -20.82 0.33
N GLY A 671 -7.80 -20.95 1.49
CA GLY A 671 -8.49 -21.31 2.75
C GLY A 671 -9.32 -20.18 3.33
N GLY A 672 -9.08 -18.94 2.88
CA GLY A 672 -9.76 -17.72 3.33
C GLY A 672 -9.21 -17.12 4.62
N GLU A 673 -8.27 -17.77 5.31
CA GLU A 673 -7.63 -17.27 6.53
C GLU A 673 -6.74 -16.06 6.28
N LEU A 674 -6.17 -15.97 5.06
CA LEU A 674 -5.38 -14.81 4.64
C LEU A 674 -6.16 -13.98 3.62
N GLY A 675 -6.00 -12.66 3.70
CA GLY A 675 -6.50 -11.72 2.70
C GLY A 675 -5.58 -11.61 1.47
N PRO A 676 -5.98 -10.88 0.40
CA PRO A 676 -5.17 -10.71 -0.81
C PRO A 676 -3.79 -10.09 -0.59
N THR A 677 -3.64 -9.34 0.50
CA THR A 677 -2.38 -8.76 0.97
C THR A 677 -1.62 -9.66 1.94
N LEU A 678 -2.01 -10.95 2.05
CA LEU A 678 -1.46 -11.94 2.99
C LEU A 678 -1.63 -11.59 4.48
N LYS A 679 -2.56 -10.69 4.81
CA LYS A 679 -2.92 -10.35 6.19
C LYS A 679 -3.87 -11.41 6.76
N LEU A 680 -3.66 -11.78 8.02
CA LEU A 680 -4.51 -12.70 8.76
C LEU A 680 -5.93 -12.13 8.95
N ARG A 681 -6.93 -12.91 8.62
CA ARG A 681 -8.37 -12.58 8.79
C ARG A 681 -8.90 -13.22 10.06
N ARG A 682 -8.54 -12.66 11.22
CA ARG A 682 -8.90 -13.21 12.56
C ARG A 682 -10.37 -13.63 12.70
N PRO A 683 -11.38 -12.82 12.29
CA PRO A 683 -12.78 -13.23 12.41
C PRO A 683 -13.12 -14.50 11.63
N ILE A 684 -12.47 -14.71 10.46
CA ILE A 684 -12.65 -15.92 9.65
C ILE A 684 -12.06 -17.13 10.39
N VAL A 685 -10.85 -17.01 10.93
CA VAL A 685 -10.18 -18.08 11.67
C VAL A 685 -10.99 -18.43 12.93
N VAL A 686 -11.44 -17.43 13.69
CA VAL A 686 -12.28 -17.64 14.88
C VAL A 686 -13.57 -18.40 14.52
N LYS A 687 -14.25 -17.99 13.44
CA LYS A 687 -15.47 -18.66 12.98
C LYS A 687 -15.20 -20.10 12.53
N LYS A 688 -14.12 -20.30 11.75
CA LYS A 688 -13.77 -21.60 11.15
C LYS A 688 -13.36 -22.64 12.20
N PHE A 689 -12.65 -22.22 13.24
CA PHE A 689 -12.09 -23.09 14.27
C PHE A 689 -12.75 -22.93 15.65
N LYS A 690 -14.03 -22.51 15.68
CA LYS A 690 -14.76 -22.23 16.91
C LYS A 690 -14.70 -23.39 17.92
N GLU A 691 -14.93 -24.62 17.48
CA GLU A 691 -14.90 -25.80 18.33
C GLU A 691 -13.51 -26.06 18.94
N LYS A 692 -12.45 -25.86 18.15
CA LYS A 692 -11.06 -25.97 18.65
C LYS A 692 -10.73 -24.87 19.66
N ILE A 693 -11.27 -23.67 19.48
CA ILE A 693 -11.15 -22.58 20.46
C ILE A 693 -11.83 -22.97 21.76
N GLU A 694 -13.05 -23.47 21.67
CA GLU A 694 -13.80 -23.88 22.87
C GLU A 694 -13.07 -25.00 23.63
N SER A 695 -12.49 -25.97 22.94
CA SER A 695 -11.74 -27.08 23.55
C SER A 695 -10.50 -26.62 24.34
N LEU A 696 -9.89 -25.49 24.01
CA LEU A 696 -8.74 -24.93 24.74
C LEU A 696 -9.12 -24.46 26.15
N TYR A 697 -10.39 -24.15 26.37
CA TYR A 697 -10.93 -23.60 27.62
C TYR A 697 -11.87 -24.55 28.37
N LEU A 698 -12.04 -25.78 27.89
CA LEU A 698 -12.59 -26.86 28.65
C LEU A 698 -11.53 -27.32 29.65
N ASP A 699 -11.88 -27.45 30.93
CA ASP A 699 -10.98 -27.80 32.06
C ASP A 699 -10.41 -29.22 31.93
#